data_0cb509a81b68d3480972e4874882e201
#
_entry.id   0cb509a81b68d3480972e4874882e201
#
_cell.length_a   1.000
_cell.length_b   1.000
_cell.length_c   1.000
_cell.angle_alpha   90.00
_cell.angle_beta   90.00
_cell.angle_gamma   90.00
#
_symmetry.space_group_name_H-M   'P 1'
#
loop_
_entity.id
_entity.type
_entity.pdbx_description
1 polymer ?
#
loop_
_entity_poly.entity_id
_entity_poly.type
_entity_poly.pdbx_seq_one_letter_code
_entity_poly.pdbx_strand_id
1 'polypeptide(L)'
;MNKELINSIEKQHNFSTKQITEVLALLEENNTVPFIARYRKERTGGLDEVEIKKIADEYHYMEQLQKRKEEVLHNIEQQGLLDAQLKADILKQTKLQRVEDLYRPFKQKKKTRATEAKRKGLEPLAKWLMQKSIDQSPADYAAAFINDEVESAQAALAGAQDIIAEWVSDNPKYRNKILTQTQKRGLITSQKKKKAEDEQKTYEMYYDFSEPINKVANHRILAMNRGEKEKVLTIKIEMDTSSIERDIERQEVKGNHEGSQYIKDAIQDSMKRLIMPSIEREIRSDLTTKAEDHAIEVFSVNLKHLLLQPPLKGKQILGVDPAFRTGCKLAVINPYGTFIAKGVMYPHPPVNKKQQAEKTFLQFVNDYDVKLVAIGNGTASRETEQFVADLIQKHHLDVQFIIVNEAGASVYSASEIARSEFPDFQVEERSAVSIGRRVQDPLSELVKIDPKSIGVGQYQHDVNQKALENALDFVVETAVNQVGVDVNTASRSLLQHVSGLSPQIAQNIIDFREENGAIDHHKQIAKVKRLGPKTFEQSIGFLRIVNGKEPLDNTAIHPESYNIAYQLLEQEGLSAEDLGTKQLKDALNKIDMKAAAEKLEVGLPTLEDIVSALIAPNRDPRDEYETPILKSNVLSLEDLTKGMKLSGTVRNVVDFGAFVDVGVKQDGLVHISQLSKRFVKNPMDVVNVGDIVDVWVLDTDTVKNKVSLTMINPND
;
A
#
# COMPACT_ATOMS: atom_id res chain seq x y z
N MET A 1 14.87 21.67 14.02
CA MET A 1 14.96 20.21 14.32
C MET A 1 15.13 19.97 15.82
N ASN A 2 14.34 19.07 16.41
CA ASN A 2 14.39 18.73 17.84
C ASN A 2 15.30 17.51 18.08
N LYS A 3 16.39 17.68 18.86
CA LYS A 3 17.37 16.61 19.12
C LYS A 3 16.78 15.40 19.86
N GLU A 4 15.81 15.62 20.75
CA GLU A 4 15.17 14.53 21.49
C GLU A 4 14.35 13.62 20.58
N LEU A 5 13.65 14.21 19.59
CA LEU A 5 12.90 13.44 18.60
C LEU A 5 13.82 12.62 17.71
N ILE A 6 14.93 13.20 17.26
CA ILE A 6 15.97 12.52 16.46
C ILE A 6 16.52 11.31 17.22
N ASN A 7 16.91 11.49 18.48
CA ASN A 7 17.40 10.39 19.33
C ASN A 7 16.33 9.30 19.56
N SER A 8 15.06 9.66 19.55
CA SER A 8 13.96 8.70 19.68
C SER A 8 13.83 7.84 18.42
N ILE A 9 13.94 8.43 17.23
CA ILE A 9 13.89 7.72 15.95
C ILE A 9 15.11 6.78 15.82
N GLU A 10 16.33 7.26 16.16
CA GLU A 10 17.54 6.43 16.16
C GLU A 10 17.41 5.17 17.02
N LYS A 11 16.78 5.29 18.21
CA LYS A 11 16.56 4.14 19.10
C LYS A 11 15.52 3.14 18.61
N GLN A 12 14.58 3.57 17.78
CA GLN A 12 13.49 2.75 17.29
C GLN A 12 13.78 2.10 15.93
N HIS A 13 14.70 2.72 15.16
CA HIS A 13 15.06 2.30 13.80
C HIS A 13 16.58 2.25 13.64
N ASN A 14 17.04 1.52 12.63
CA ASN A 14 18.48 1.36 12.32
C ASN A 14 19.07 2.56 11.54
N PHE A 15 18.65 3.79 11.86
CA PHE A 15 19.21 4.99 11.25
C PHE A 15 20.14 5.71 12.22
N SER A 16 21.28 6.19 11.73
CA SER A 16 22.16 7.02 12.56
C SER A 16 21.60 8.43 12.73
N THR A 17 21.96 9.08 13.86
CA THR A 17 21.62 10.50 14.10
C THR A 17 22.01 11.39 12.91
N LYS A 18 23.16 11.12 12.25
CA LYS A 18 23.61 11.88 11.07
C LYS A 18 22.65 11.72 9.90
N GLN A 19 22.27 10.49 9.57
CA GLN A 19 21.32 10.21 8.47
C GLN A 19 19.99 10.93 8.70
N ILE A 20 19.40 10.80 9.88
CA ILE A 20 18.14 11.45 10.22
C ILE A 20 18.25 12.97 10.08
N THR A 21 19.31 13.56 10.62
CA THR A 21 19.52 15.03 10.58
C THR A 21 19.66 15.54 9.15
N GLU A 22 20.48 14.85 8.33
CA GLU A 22 20.69 15.23 6.92
C GLU A 22 19.43 15.09 6.07
N VAL A 23 18.67 14.00 6.25
CA VAL A 23 17.38 13.82 5.57
C VAL A 23 16.40 14.94 5.91
N LEU A 24 16.25 15.25 7.21
CA LEU A 24 15.35 16.33 7.64
C LEU A 24 15.81 17.70 7.13
N ALA A 25 17.11 17.98 7.14
CA ALA A 25 17.65 19.22 6.58
C ALA A 25 17.37 19.35 5.08
N LEU A 26 17.58 18.28 4.32
CA LEU A 26 17.29 18.25 2.88
C LEU A 26 15.80 18.47 2.58
N LEU A 27 14.90 17.88 3.39
CA LEU A 27 13.47 18.10 3.26
C LEU A 27 13.05 19.54 3.62
N GLU A 28 13.65 20.15 4.66
CA GLU A 28 13.46 21.56 5.01
C GLU A 28 13.95 22.51 3.89
N GLU A 29 14.98 22.11 3.13
CA GLU A 29 15.45 22.79 1.92
C GLU A 29 14.50 22.61 0.72
N ASN A 30 13.32 22.01 0.90
CA ASN A 30 12.34 21.67 -0.12
C ASN A 30 12.88 20.73 -1.23
N ASN A 31 13.76 19.80 -0.88
CA ASN A 31 14.13 18.72 -1.77
C ASN A 31 13.06 17.61 -1.72
N THR A 32 12.76 17.02 -2.88
CA THR A 32 11.84 15.89 -2.99
C THR A 32 12.52 14.58 -2.59
N VAL A 33 11.72 13.60 -2.16
CA VAL A 33 12.26 12.28 -1.76
C VAL A 33 13.03 11.59 -2.89
N PRO A 34 12.54 11.51 -4.15
CA PRO A 34 13.31 10.91 -5.23
C PRO A 34 14.64 11.62 -5.51
N PHE A 35 14.65 12.95 -5.46
CA PHE A 35 15.88 13.72 -5.66
C PHE A 35 16.91 13.45 -4.58
N ILE A 36 16.49 13.41 -3.31
CA ILE A 36 17.38 13.09 -2.18
C ILE A 36 17.97 11.69 -2.35
N ALA A 37 17.13 10.69 -2.60
CA ALA A 37 17.55 9.30 -2.76
C ALA A 37 18.54 9.11 -3.92
N ARG A 38 18.34 9.83 -5.03
CA ARG A 38 19.16 9.66 -6.23
C ARG A 38 20.41 10.53 -6.22
N TYR A 39 20.30 11.81 -5.85
CA TYR A 39 21.34 12.81 -6.08
C TYR A 39 21.99 13.38 -4.80
N ARG A 40 21.60 12.90 -3.62
CA ARG A 40 22.14 13.34 -2.32
C ARG A 40 22.60 12.17 -1.43
N LYS A 41 22.97 11.06 -2.08
CA LYS A 41 23.42 9.81 -1.41
C LYS A 41 24.56 10.03 -0.43
N GLU A 42 25.50 10.91 -0.73
CA GLU A 42 26.65 11.22 0.13
C GLU A 42 26.21 11.83 1.45
N ARG A 43 25.22 12.72 1.43
CA ARG A 43 24.69 13.35 2.65
C ARG A 43 23.91 12.34 3.48
N THR A 44 23.08 11.50 2.84
CA THR A 44 22.18 10.55 3.53
C THR A 44 22.83 9.22 3.86
N GLY A 45 24.02 8.93 3.32
CA GLY A 45 24.68 7.62 3.46
C GLY A 45 24.02 6.53 2.66
N GLY A 46 23.41 6.88 1.50
CA GLY A 46 22.83 5.92 0.54
C GLY A 46 21.43 5.42 0.88
N LEU A 47 20.66 6.16 1.66
CA LEU A 47 19.26 5.83 1.95
C LEU A 47 18.40 5.88 0.69
N ASP A 48 17.49 4.89 0.55
CA ASP A 48 16.53 4.85 -0.52
C ASP A 48 15.28 5.70 -0.23
N GLU A 49 14.35 5.79 -1.19
CA GLU A 49 13.13 6.59 -1.10
C GLU A 49 12.22 6.13 0.06
N VAL A 50 12.17 4.82 0.32
CA VAL A 50 11.34 4.24 1.39
C VAL A 50 11.90 4.60 2.75
N GLU A 51 13.22 4.51 2.92
CA GLU A 51 13.93 4.86 4.14
C GLU A 51 13.83 6.36 4.44
N ILE A 52 14.01 7.21 3.43
CA ILE A 52 13.87 8.67 3.55
C ILE A 52 12.45 9.05 3.96
N LYS A 53 11.44 8.48 3.28
CA LYS A 53 10.03 8.69 3.63
C LYS A 53 9.72 8.23 5.04
N LYS A 54 10.24 7.07 5.46
CA LYS A 54 10.06 6.55 6.81
C LYS A 54 10.60 7.52 7.87
N ILE A 55 11.79 8.09 7.66
CA ILE A 55 12.36 9.10 8.56
C ILE A 55 11.44 10.33 8.66
N ALA A 56 10.94 10.82 7.52
CA ALA A 56 10.03 11.96 7.45
C ALA A 56 8.72 11.72 8.21
N ASP A 57 8.07 10.57 7.94
CA ASP A 57 6.79 10.19 8.54
C ASP A 57 6.92 10.00 10.06
N GLU A 58 8.00 9.33 10.53
CA GLU A 58 8.29 9.13 11.96
C GLU A 58 8.58 10.44 12.68
N TYR A 59 9.34 11.33 12.07
CA TYR A 59 9.63 12.65 12.67
C TYR A 59 8.33 13.45 12.81
N HIS A 60 7.51 13.49 11.79
CA HIS A 60 6.20 14.17 11.82
C HIS A 60 5.28 13.58 12.90
N TYR A 61 5.20 12.24 13.02
CA TYR A 61 4.45 11.58 14.08
C TYR A 61 4.95 11.99 15.48
N MET A 62 6.27 12.00 15.68
CA MET A 62 6.87 12.39 16.95
C MET A 62 6.62 13.86 17.30
N GLU A 63 6.62 14.75 16.30
CA GLU A 63 6.24 16.16 16.51
C GLU A 63 4.79 16.31 16.99
N GLN A 64 3.87 15.61 16.33
CA GLN A 64 2.45 15.58 16.74
C GLN A 64 2.28 15.02 18.15
N LEU A 65 2.98 13.93 18.46
CA LEU A 65 2.97 13.34 19.80
C LEU A 65 3.50 14.31 20.86
N GLN A 66 4.61 14.99 20.58
CA GLN A 66 5.20 15.97 21.49
C GLN A 66 4.24 17.15 21.74
N LYS A 67 3.68 17.71 20.69
CA LYS A 67 2.65 18.76 20.80
C LYS A 67 1.46 18.31 21.63
N ARG A 68 1.00 17.06 21.44
CA ARG A 68 -0.11 16.52 22.23
C ARG A 68 0.24 16.34 23.69
N LYS A 69 1.46 15.89 24.02
CA LYS A 69 1.94 15.83 25.41
C LYS A 69 1.91 17.21 26.10
N GLU A 70 2.39 18.21 25.42
CA GLU A 70 2.41 19.61 25.92
C GLU A 70 0.98 20.13 26.19
N GLU A 71 0.04 19.90 25.26
CA GLU A 71 -1.38 20.23 25.44
C GLU A 71 -1.99 19.52 26.66
N VAL A 72 -1.71 18.24 26.81
CA VAL A 72 -2.20 17.43 27.94
C VAL A 72 -1.63 17.91 29.25
N LEU A 73 -0.32 18.15 29.33
CA LEU A 73 0.33 18.67 30.54
C LEU A 73 -0.23 20.04 30.94
N HIS A 74 -0.39 20.94 29.96
CA HIS A 74 -0.98 22.25 30.21
C HIS A 74 -2.41 22.17 30.75
N ASN A 75 -3.24 21.30 30.17
CA ASN A 75 -4.63 21.12 30.63
C ASN A 75 -4.73 20.54 32.06
N ILE A 76 -3.83 19.63 32.43
CA ILE A 76 -3.79 19.06 33.79
C ILE A 76 -3.25 20.10 34.79
N GLU A 77 -2.24 20.89 34.40
CA GLU A 77 -1.68 21.97 35.21
C GLU A 77 -2.71 23.06 35.52
N GLN A 78 -3.52 23.46 34.53
CA GLN A 78 -4.63 24.41 34.75
C GLN A 78 -5.68 23.91 35.75
N GLN A 79 -5.82 22.60 35.90
CA GLN A 79 -6.68 21.99 36.92
C GLN A 79 -6.02 21.90 38.29
N GLY A 80 -4.72 22.26 38.42
CA GLY A 80 -3.97 22.12 39.66
C GLY A 80 -3.68 20.67 40.08
N LEU A 81 -3.76 19.72 39.15
CA LEU A 81 -3.67 18.28 39.41
C LEU A 81 -2.38 17.65 38.86
N LEU A 82 -1.47 18.44 38.29
CA LEU A 82 -0.21 17.94 37.73
C LEU A 82 0.83 17.76 38.82
N ASP A 83 1.23 16.51 39.08
CA ASP A 83 2.38 16.19 39.93
C ASP A 83 3.61 15.79 39.10
N ALA A 84 4.79 15.71 39.76
CA ALA A 84 6.05 15.41 39.12
C ALA A 84 6.08 14.00 38.52
N GLN A 85 5.42 13.02 39.14
CA GLN A 85 5.38 11.64 38.66
C GLN A 85 4.51 11.53 37.39
N LEU A 86 3.31 12.11 37.39
CA LEU A 86 2.42 12.13 36.24
C LEU A 86 3.07 12.84 35.04
N LYS A 87 3.76 13.96 35.29
CA LYS A 87 4.53 14.68 34.25
C LYS A 87 5.57 13.76 33.63
N ALA A 88 6.36 13.07 34.44
CA ALA A 88 7.38 12.13 33.96
C ALA A 88 6.76 10.96 33.18
N ASP A 89 5.63 10.41 33.67
CA ASP A 89 4.93 9.32 33.01
C ASP A 89 4.36 9.73 31.64
N ILE A 90 3.81 10.94 31.50
CA ILE A 90 3.32 11.47 30.22
C ILE A 90 4.47 11.69 29.24
N LEU A 91 5.56 12.34 29.69
CA LEU A 91 6.71 12.62 28.84
C LEU A 91 7.39 11.35 28.30
N LYS A 92 7.40 10.28 29.10
CA LYS A 92 8.00 8.99 28.72
C LYS A 92 7.24 8.25 27.63
N GLN A 93 5.95 8.56 27.37
CA GLN A 93 5.16 7.81 26.41
C GLN A 93 5.66 8.00 24.96
N THR A 94 5.65 6.93 24.19
CA THR A 94 6.02 6.91 22.76
C THR A 94 4.82 6.71 21.83
N LYS A 95 3.62 6.49 22.40
CA LYS A 95 2.38 6.29 21.65
C LYS A 95 1.31 7.26 22.14
N LEU A 96 0.63 7.90 21.18
CA LEU A 96 -0.45 8.84 21.45
C LEU A 96 -1.53 8.26 22.37
N GLN A 97 -1.95 7.00 22.12
CA GLN A 97 -2.98 6.33 22.92
C GLN A 97 -2.60 6.25 24.40
N ARG A 98 -1.30 6.06 24.72
CA ARG A 98 -0.84 6.01 26.11
C ARG A 98 -0.87 7.39 26.79
N VAL A 99 -0.64 8.44 26.05
CA VAL A 99 -0.82 9.82 26.53
C VAL A 99 -2.31 10.07 26.83
N GLU A 100 -3.21 9.65 25.94
CA GLU A 100 -4.65 9.79 26.16
C GLU A 100 -5.16 8.96 27.35
N ASP A 101 -4.61 7.77 27.60
CA ASP A 101 -4.94 6.93 28.75
C ASP A 101 -4.55 7.60 30.07
N LEU A 102 -3.38 8.24 30.13
CA LEU A 102 -2.92 9.00 31.30
C LEU A 102 -3.74 10.28 31.50
N TYR A 103 -4.18 10.93 30.41
CA TYR A 103 -5.02 12.12 30.45
C TYR A 103 -6.48 11.83 30.83
N ARG A 104 -6.95 10.61 30.64
CA ARG A 104 -8.36 10.20 30.79
C ARG A 104 -9.01 10.62 32.12
N PRO A 105 -8.37 10.47 33.30
CA PRO A 105 -8.96 10.90 34.58
C PRO A 105 -9.21 12.41 34.66
N PHE A 106 -8.44 13.21 33.91
CA PHE A 106 -8.46 14.68 33.94
C PHE A 106 -9.31 15.29 32.83
N LYS A 107 -9.74 14.46 31.86
CA LYS A 107 -10.53 14.91 30.71
C LYS A 107 -11.96 15.24 31.15
N GLN A 108 -12.43 16.43 30.79
CA GLN A 108 -13.84 16.79 31.03
C GLN A 108 -14.74 15.79 30.32
N LYS A 109 -15.48 15.03 31.13
CA LYS A 109 -16.40 14.01 30.62
C LYS A 109 -17.77 14.65 30.31
N LYS A 110 -18.33 14.28 29.18
CA LYS A 110 -19.75 14.54 28.91
C LYS A 110 -20.60 13.74 29.87
N LYS A 111 -21.86 14.12 30.04
CA LYS A 111 -22.86 13.54 30.95
C LYS A 111 -22.76 12.01 31.08
N THR A 112 -22.19 11.52 32.20
CA THR A 112 -22.08 10.10 32.53
C THR A 112 -22.94 9.84 33.79
N ARG A 113 -23.26 8.55 34.09
CA ARG A 113 -23.95 8.21 35.36
C ARG A 113 -23.18 8.72 36.58
N ALA A 114 -21.86 8.59 36.56
CA ALA A 114 -20.99 9.06 37.65
C ALA A 114 -20.95 10.58 37.76
N THR A 115 -20.93 11.34 36.64
CA THR A 115 -20.98 12.81 36.70
C THR A 115 -22.31 13.32 37.21
N GLU A 116 -23.43 12.67 36.85
CA GLU A 116 -24.74 12.96 37.44
C GLU A 116 -24.80 12.62 38.91
N ALA A 117 -24.27 11.48 39.35
CA ALA A 117 -24.19 11.11 40.76
C ALA A 117 -23.33 12.10 41.56
N LYS A 118 -22.19 12.57 41.03
CA LYS A 118 -21.36 13.62 41.66
C LYS A 118 -22.12 14.94 41.75
N ARG A 119 -22.86 15.34 40.71
CA ARG A 119 -23.71 16.54 40.72
C ARG A 119 -24.79 16.47 41.80
N LYS A 120 -25.32 15.30 42.05
CA LYS A 120 -26.30 15.03 43.12
C LYS A 120 -25.67 14.95 44.51
N GLY A 121 -24.36 15.21 44.66
CA GLY A 121 -23.65 15.23 45.93
C GLY A 121 -23.30 13.86 46.52
N LEU A 122 -23.27 12.78 45.72
CA LEU A 122 -23.06 11.40 46.18
C LEU A 122 -21.59 10.99 46.28
N GLU A 123 -20.63 11.87 45.92
CA GLU A 123 -19.20 11.57 46.02
C GLU A 123 -18.72 11.29 47.44
N PRO A 124 -19.19 12.01 48.53
CA PRO A 124 -18.81 11.68 49.88
C PRO A 124 -19.27 10.26 50.29
N LEU A 125 -20.46 9.83 49.85
CA LEU A 125 -20.94 8.45 50.07
C LEU A 125 -20.05 7.41 49.41
N ALA A 126 -19.61 7.66 48.15
CA ALA A 126 -18.67 6.79 47.47
C ALA A 126 -17.32 6.70 48.20
N LYS A 127 -16.78 7.83 48.68
CA LYS A 127 -15.53 7.87 49.46
C LYS A 127 -15.68 7.15 50.81
N TRP A 128 -16.83 7.28 51.45
CA TRP A 128 -17.10 6.60 52.72
C TRP A 128 -17.16 5.07 52.54
N LEU A 129 -17.84 4.57 51.50
CA LEU A 129 -17.85 3.13 51.18
C LEU A 129 -16.46 2.55 50.98
N MET A 130 -15.52 3.31 50.42
CA MET A 130 -14.13 2.89 50.15
C MET A 130 -13.22 2.89 51.38
N GLN A 131 -13.72 3.24 52.58
CA GLN A 131 -12.94 3.23 53.82
C GLN A 131 -12.62 1.81 54.28
N LYS A 132 -11.61 1.65 55.13
CA LYS A 132 -11.20 0.36 55.69
C LYS A 132 -12.23 -0.20 56.69
N SER A 133 -12.93 0.68 57.39
CA SER A 133 -14.00 0.35 58.33
C SER A 133 -15.08 1.42 58.23
N ILE A 134 -16.33 1.02 58.38
CA ILE A 134 -17.51 1.89 58.42
C ILE A 134 -18.19 1.72 59.78
N ASP A 135 -18.76 2.79 60.29
CA ASP A 135 -19.30 2.91 61.64
C ASP A 135 -20.83 2.64 61.71
N GLN A 136 -21.46 2.55 60.54
CA GLN A 136 -22.91 2.26 60.44
C GLN A 136 -23.22 1.48 59.16
N SER A 137 -24.47 1.04 59.00
CA SER A 137 -24.88 0.31 57.80
C SER A 137 -24.86 1.23 56.57
N PRO A 138 -24.55 0.71 55.37
CA PRO A 138 -24.59 1.51 54.15
C PRO A 138 -25.96 2.15 53.88
N ALA A 139 -27.05 1.48 54.22
CA ALA A 139 -28.40 1.99 54.04
C ALA A 139 -28.68 3.19 54.96
N ASP A 140 -28.24 3.12 56.23
CA ASP A 140 -28.45 4.19 57.20
C ASP A 140 -27.61 5.44 56.83
N TYR A 141 -26.37 5.27 56.44
CA TYR A 141 -25.55 6.39 55.99
C TYR A 141 -26.05 7.02 54.69
N ALA A 142 -26.51 6.19 53.76
CA ALA A 142 -27.07 6.65 52.48
C ALA A 142 -28.39 7.42 52.64
N ALA A 143 -29.13 7.17 53.71
CA ALA A 143 -30.37 7.91 53.99
C ALA A 143 -30.15 9.42 54.17
N ALA A 144 -28.97 9.84 54.64
CA ALA A 144 -28.59 11.26 54.76
C ALA A 144 -28.45 12.00 53.41
N PHE A 145 -28.39 11.28 52.29
CA PHE A 145 -28.24 11.80 50.93
C PHE A 145 -29.58 11.88 50.16
N ILE A 146 -30.67 11.47 50.77
CA ILE A 146 -32.02 11.57 50.17
C ILE A 146 -32.42 13.03 50.05
N ASN A 147 -32.81 13.44 48.86
CA ASN A 147 -33.26 14.79 48.51
C ASN A 147 -34.18 14.74 47.27
N ASP A 148 -34.63 15.90 46.78
CA ASP A 148 -35.54 15.98 45.63
C ASP A 148 -35.01 15.30 44.35
N GLU A 149 -33.71 15.12 44.23
CA GLU A 149 -33.07 14.47 43.11
C GLU A 149 -32.59 13.02 43.38
N VAL A 150 -32.64 12.58 44.64
CA VAL A 150 -32.24 11.25 45.14
C VAL A 150 -33.35 10.64 45.93
N GLU A 151 -34.20 9.86 45.31
CA GLU A 151 -35.50 9.38 45.82
C GLU A 151 -35.40 8.40 47.01
N SER A 152 -34.26 7.71 47.17
CA SER A 152 -34.08 6.69 48.19
C SER A 152 -32.61 6.42 48.55
N ALA A 153 -32.35 5.82 49.69
CA ALA A 153 -31.03 5.35 50.10
C ALA A 153 -30.44 4.36 49.06
N GLN A 154 -31.26 3.55 48.44
CA GLN A 154 -30.84 2.62 47.41
C GLN A 154 -30.40 3.36 46.12
N ALA A 155 -31.10 4.43 45.73
CA ALA A 155 -30.70 5.29 44.63
C ALA A 155 -29.40 6.03 44.94
N ALA A 156 -29.19 6.47 46.18
CA ALA A 156 -27.92 7.06 46.63
C ALA A 156 -26.75 6.06 46.52
N LEU A 157 -26.94 4.83 47.02
CA LEU A 157 -25.93 3.75 46.92
C LEU A 157 -25.62 3.38 45.48
N ALA A 158 -26.59 3.28 44.59
CA ALA A 158 -26.40 3.03 43.19
C ALA A 158 -25.59 4.15 42.52
N GLY A 159 -25.84 5.42 42.84
CA GLY A 159 -25.08 6.55 42.39
C GLY A 159 -23.61 6.53 42.89
N ALA A 160 -23.42 6.14 44.17
CA ALA A 160 -22.07 5.97 44.73
C ALA A 160 -21.31 4.82 44.02
N GLN A 161 -21.99 3.71 43.71
CA GLN A 161 -21.39 2.61 42.92
C GLN A 161 -21.02 3.06 41.48
N ASP A 162 -21.84 3.87 40.83
CA ASP A 162 -21.48 4.44 39.53
C ASP A 162 -20.20 5.32 39.60
N ILE A 163 -20.00 6.08 40.69
CA ILE A 163 -18.81 6.86 40.92
C ILE A 163 -17.58 5.95 41.16
N ILE A 164 -17.71 4.93 41.99
CA ILE A 164 -16.64 3.95 42.26
C ILE A 164 -16.27 3.21 40.95
N ALA A 165 -17.27 2.78 40.19
CA ALA A 165 -17.03 2.11 38.89
C ALA A 165 -16.24 3.01 37.93
N GLU A 166 -16.53 4.32 37.89
CA GLU A 166 -15.76 5.27 37.09
C GLU A 166 -14.32 5.42 37.59
N TRP A 167 -14.08 5.53 38.91
CA TRP A 167 -12.73 5.59 39.46
C TRP A 167 -11.89 4.36 39.11
N VAL A 168 -12.47 3.16 39.21
CA VAL A 168 -11.79 1.92 38.80
C VAL A 168 -11.48 1.93 37.32
N SER A 169 -12.44 2.38 36.47
CA SER A 169 -12.24 2.40 35.01
C SER A 169 -11.22 3.44 34.56
N ASP A 170 -11.03 4.51 35.31
CA ASP A 170 -10.08 5.59 35.01
C ASP A 170 -8.67 5.29 35.52
N ASN A 171 -8.47 4.23 36.30
CA ASN A 171 -7.18 3.87 36.84
C ASN A 171 -6.28 3.30 35.69
N PRO A 172 -5.20 4.02 35.30
CA PRO A 172 -4.35 3.60 34.19
C PRO A 172 -3.64 2.25 34.42
N LYS A 173 -3.35 1.92 35.70
CA LYS A 173 -2.68 0.65 36.05
C LYS A 173 -3.59 -0.54 35.77
N TYR A 174 -4.86 -0.46 36.18
CA TYR A 174 -5.83 -1.52 35.93
C TYR A 174 -6.09 -1.68 34.43
N ARG A 175 -6.32 -0.56 33.75
CA ARG A 175 -6.54 -0.54 32.31
C ARG A 175 -5.38 -1.17 31.54
N ASN A 176 -4.15 -0.78 31.85
CA ASN A 176 -2.95 -1.32 31.17
C ASN A 176 -2.78 -2.83 31.45
N LYS A 177 -3.02 -3.26 32.71
CA LYS A 177 -2.98 -4.69 33.08
C LYS A 177 -3.99 -5.51 32.28
N ILE A 178 -5.25 -5.04 32.21
CA ILE A 178 -6.32 -5.70 31.48
C ILE A 178 -6.01 -5.76 29.99
N LEU A 179 -5.62 -4.63 29.38
CA LEU A 179 -5.25 -4.56 27.97
C LEU A 179 -4.11 -5.54 27.62
N THR A 180 -3.02 -5.52 28.41
CA THR A 180 -1.86 -6.40 28.18
C THR A 180 -2.24 -7.89 28.29
N GLN A 181 -3.09 -8.23 29.25
CA GLN A 181 -3.57 -9.61 29.42
C GLN A 181 -4.51 -10.02 28.28
N THR A 182 -5.40 -9.13 27.88
CA THR A 182 -6.33 -9.40 26.77
C THR A 182 -5.57 -9.57 25.46
N GLN A 183 -4.55 -8.77 25.19
CA GLN A 183 -3.69 -8.94 24.01
C GLN A 183 -2.93 -10.29 23.99
N LYS A 184 -2.57 -10.82 25.18
CA LYS A 184 -1.82 -12.08 25.30
C LYS A 184 -2.71 -13.34 25.28
N ARG A 185 -3.89 -13.28 25.89
CA ARG A 185 -4.75 -14.44 26.18
C ARG A 185 -6.15 -14.35 25.60
N GLY A 186 -6.56 -13.17 25.14
CA GLY A 186 -7.88 -12.96 24.57
C GLY A 186 -8.05 -13.66 23.22
N LEU A 187 -9.30 -13.94 22.92
CA LEU A 187 -9.75 -14.52 21.66
C LEU A 187 -10.52 -13.47 20.86
N ILE A 188 -10.29 -13.41 19.56
CA ILE A 188 -11.23 -12.78 18.65
C ILE A 188 -12.23 -13.82 18.19
N THR A 189 -13.51 -13.53 18.33
CA THR A 189 -14.60 -14.44 17.97
C THR A 189 -15.51 -13.81 16.94
N SER A 190 -16.02 -14.61 16.04
CA SER A 190 -16.97 -14.19 15.01
C SER A 190 -18.14 -15.16 14.93
N GLN A 191 -19.35 -14.61 14.83
CA GLN A 191 -20.58 -15.39 14.70
C GLN A 191 -21.50 -14.79 13.63
N LYS A 192 -22.20 -15.67 12.88
CA LYS A 192 -23.25 -15.23 11.95
C LYS A 192 -24.44 -14.64 12.72
N LYS A 193 -24.91 -13.47 12.29
CA LYS A 193 -26.14 -12.88 12.82
C LYS A 193 -27.35 -13.72 12.44
N LYS A 194 -28.27 -13.95 13.35
CA LYS A 194 -29.46 -14.84 13.19
C LYS A 194 -30.33 -14.54 11.94
N LYS A 195 -30.37 -13.27 11.49
CA LYS A 195 -31.17 -12.81 10.36
C LYS A 195 -30.34 -12.39 9.15
N ALA A 196 -29.04 -12.74 9.12
CA ALA A 196 -28.17 -12.33 8.03
C ALA A 196 -28.35 -13.25 6.81
N GLU A 197 -28.48 -12.61 5.66
CA GLU A 197 -28.47 -13.27 4.35
C GLU A 197 -27.04 -13.26 3.83
N ASP A 198 -26.53 -14.44 3.44
CA ASP A 198 -25.25 -14.63 2.77
C ASP A 198 -25.45 -15.81 1.81
N GLU A 199 -26.11 -15.52 0.69
CA GLU A 199 -26.51 -16.53 -0.30
C GLU A 199 -25.31 -17.23 -0.91
N GLN A 200 -24.22 -16.50 -1.13
CA GLN A 200 -22.97 -17.01 -1.72
C GLN A 200 -22.05 -17.66 -0.69
N LYS A 201 -22.44 -17.65 0.58
CA LYS A 201 -21.64 -18.17 1.70
C LYS A 201 -20.22 -17.57 1.76
N THR A 202 -20.08 -16.30 1.40
CA THR A 202 -18.80 -15.58 1.35
C THR A 202 -18.07 -15.62 2.69
N TYR A 203 -18.84 -15.57 3.79
CA TYR A 203 -18.29 -15.53 5.14
C TYR A 203 -18.42 -16.85 5.92
N GLU A 204 -18.69 -17.97 5.25
CA GLU A 204 -18.95 -19.28 5.89
C GLU A 204 -17.84 -19.69 6.88
N MET A 205 -16.56 -19.38 6.56
CA MET A 205 -15.42 -19.66 7.45
C MET A 205 -15.46 -18.91 8.77
N TYR A 206 -16.24 -17.82 8.86
CA TYR A 206 -16.34 -16.94 10.02
C TYR A 206 -17.69 -17.03 10.74
N TYR A 207 -18.57 -17.98 10.41
CA TYR A 207 -19.87 -18.15 11.05
C TYR A 207 -19.78 -18.64 12.48
N ASP A 208 -18.74 -19.39 12.80
CA ASP A 208 -18.37 -19.84 14.14
C ASP A 208 -16.84 -19.90 14.22
N PHE A 209 -16.22 -18.76 14.44
CA PHE A 209 -14.77 -18.62 14.38
C PHE A 209 -14.23 -18.11 15.71
N SER A 210 -13.11 -18.67 16.15
CA SER A 210 -12.38 -18.24 17.35
C SER A 210 -10.89 -18.45 17.17
N GLU A 211 -10.10 -17.41 17.41
CA GLU A 211 -8.64 -17.48 17.31
C GLU A 211 -7.97 -16.54 18.33
N PRO A 212 -6.78 -16.89 18.89
CA PRO A 212 -6.02 -15.99 19.75
C PRO A 212 -5.67 -14.68 19.04
N ILE A 213 -5.88 -13.54 19.73
CA ILE A 213 -5.64 -12.20 19.19
C ILE A 213 -4.21 -12.03 18.65
N ASN A 214 -3.22 -12.63 19.32
CA ASN A 214 -1.81 -12.54 18.95
C ASN A 214 -1.41 -13.46 17.79
N LYS A 215 -2.31 -14.28 17.27
CA LYS A 215 -2.06 -15.23 16.17
C LYS A 215 -2.90 -14.95 14.92
N VAL A 216 -3.97 -14.16 15.06
CA VAL A 216 -4.90 -13.92 13.96
C VAL A 216 -4.19 -13.21 12.80
N ALA A 217 -4.37 -13.77 11.58
CA ALA A 217 -3.80 -13.22 10.36
C ALA A 217 -4.50 -11.93 9.90
N ASN A 218 -3.74 -11.00 9.30
CA ASN A 218 -4.24 -9.69 8.89
C ASN A 218 -5.43 -9.77 7.93
N HIS A 219 -5.37 -10.67 6.92
CA HIS A 219 -6.46 -10.85 5.95
C HIS A 219 -7.76 -11.32 6.61
N ARG A 220 -7.69 -12.11 7.70
CA ARG A 220 -8.88 -12.54 8.45
C ARG A 220 -9.54 -11.37 9.18
N ILE A 221 -8.73 -10.44 9.72
CA ILE A 221 -9.24 -9.20 10.34
C ILE A 221 -10.01 -8.38 9.31
N LEU A 222 -9.46 -8.17 8.11
CA LEU A 222 -10.12 -7.42 7.04
C LEU A 222 -11.39 -8.12 6.56
N ALA A 223 -11.37 -9.46 6.40
CA ALA A 223 -12.54 -10.25 6.04
C ALA A 223 -13.66 -10.13 7.08
N MET A 224 -13.33 -10.28 8.37
CA MET A 224 -14.30 -10.15 9.45
C MET A 224 -14.86 -8.74 9.54
N ASN A 225 -14.03 -7.70 9.40
CA ASN A 225 -14.48 -6.30 9.40
C ASN A 225 -15.45 -6.01 8.25
N ARG A 226 -15.16 -6.54 7.04
CA ARG A 226 -16.09 -6.47 5.89
C ARG A 226 -17.42 -7.17 6.22
N GLY A 227 -17.40 -8.40 6.74
CA GLY A 227 -18.60 -9.14 7.10
C GLY A 227 -19.43 -8.46 8.20
N GLU A 228 -18.78 -7.76 9.14
CA GLU A 228 -19.47 -6.96 10.15
C GLU A 228 -20.12 -5.70 9.55
N LYS A 229 -19.40 -4.99 8.65
CA LYS A 229 -19.89 -3.82 7.90
C LYS A 229 -21.10 -4.18 7.03
N GLU A 230 -21.07 -5.35 6.41
CA GLU A 230 -22.19 -5.91 5.62
C GLU A 230 -23.32 -6.51 6.48
N LYS A 231 -23.19 -6.43 7.81
CA LYS A 231 -24.16 -6.90 8.80
C LYS A 231 -24.37 -8.42 8.81
N VAL A 232 -23.44 -9.18 8.23
CA VAL A 232 -23.47 -10.65 8.23
C VAL A 232 -22.91 -11.21 9.53
N LEU A 233 -21.80 -10.64 10.02
CA LEU A 233 -21.07 -11.13 11.18
C LEU A 233 -21.27 -10.23 12.41
N THR A 234 -21.05 -10.81 13.59
CA THR A 234 -20.81 -10.10 14.85
C THR A 234 -19.45 -10.51 15.38
N ILE A 235 -18.59 -9.53 15.63
CA ILE A 235 -17.22 -9.75 16.07
C ILE A 235 -17.08 -9.29 17.53
N LYS A 236 -16.39 -10.07 18.35
CA LYS A 236 -16.12 -9.75 19.76
C LYS A 236 -14.70 -10.12 20.16
N ILE A 237 -14.22 -9.45 21.20
CA ILE A 237 -13.03 -9.85 21.93
C ILE A 237 -13.47 -10.49 23.25
N GLU A 238 -13.12 -11.74 23.43
CA GLU A 238 -13.49 -12.52 24.61
C GLU A 238 -12.25 -12.83 25.44
N MET A 239 -12.38 -12.69 26.75
CA MET A 239 -11.34 -13.01 27.72
C MET A 239 -11.97 -13.31 29.07
N ASP A 240 -11.44 -14.32 29.77
CA ASP A 240 -11.78 -14.55 31.20
C ASP A 240 -11.08 -13.48 32.05
N THR A 241 -11.91 -12.59 32.63
CA THR A 241 -11.48 -11.47 33.47
C THR A 241 -11.47 -11.80 34.95
N SER A 242 -11.95 -12.99 35.36
CA SER A 242 -12.21 -13.36 36.78
C SER A 242 -10.98 -13.25 37.68
N SER A 243 -9.79 -13.54 37.16
CA SER A 243 -8.53 -13.41 37.92
C SER A 243 -8.16 -11.95 38.15
N ILE A 244 -8.39 -11.10 37.15
CA ILE A 244 -8.06 -9.65 37.22
C ILE A 244 -9.05 -8.94 38.13
N GLU A 245 -10.35 -9.28 38.04
CA GLU A 245 -11.39 -8.74 38.93
C GLU A 245 -11.04 -9.01 40.38
N ARG A 246 -10.69 -10.25 40.73
CA ARG A 246 -10.22 -10.60 42.08
C ARG A 246 -8.99 -9.83 42.52
N ASP A 247 -8.05 -9.56 41.61
CA ASP A 247 -6.88 -8.77 41.95
C ASP A 247 -7.22 -7.28 42.21
N ILE A 248 -8.18 -6.71 41.46
CA ILE A 248 -8.70 -5.37 41.69
C ILE A 248 -9.46 -5.31 43.00
N GLU A 249 -10.34 -6.30 43.27
CA GLU A 249 -11.07 -6.41 44.55
C GLU A 249 -10.11 -6.42 45.73
N ARG A 250 -9.03 -7.21 45.69
CA ARG A 250 -8.02 -7.24 46.77
C ARG A 250 -7.34 -5.87 47.01
N GLN A 251 -7.24 -5.04 46.01
CA GLN A 251 -6.62 -3.72 46.11
C GLN A 251 -7.59 -2.66 46.59
N GLU A 252 -8.83 -2.70 46.14
CA GLU A 252 -9.84 -1.67 46.40
C GLU A 252 -10.68 -1.94 47.64
N VAL A 253 -10.99 -3.22 47.94
CA VAL A 253 -11.74 -3.61 49.11
C VAL A 253 -10.84 -3.70 50.34
N LYS A 254 -10.70 -2.60 51.04
CA LYS A 254 -9.73 -2.44 52.18
C LYS A 254 -10.16 -3.08 53.49
N GLY A 255 -11.43 -3.46 53.62
CA GLY A 255 -11.99 -4.03 54.86
C GLY A 255 -13.02 -5.12 54.59
N ASN A 256 -13.45 -5.78 55.64
CA ASN A 256 -14.53 -6.74 55.58
C ASN A 256 -15.75 -6.17 56.37
N HIS A 257 -16.53 -5.34 55.71
CA HIS A 257 -17.71 -4.66 56.25
C HIS A 257 -18.88 -4.74 55.23
N GLU A 258 -20.08 -4.37 55.63
CA GLU A 258 -21.26 -4.45 54.77
C GLU A 258 -21.13 -3.66 53.45
N GLY A 259 -20.36 -2.54 53.47
CA GLY A 259 -20.06 -1.75 52.26
C GLY A 259 -19.17 -2.47 51.25
N SER A 260 -18.46 -3.53 51.65
CA SER A 260 -17.52 -4.27 50.77
C SER A 260 -18.20 -4.89 49.55
N GLN A 261 -19.49 -5.31 49.70
CA GLN A 261 -20.24 -5.88 48.59
C GLN A 261 -20.55 -4.82 47.52
N TYR A 262 -20.90 -3.59 47.90
CA TYR A 262 -21.15 -2.50 46.96
C TYR A 262 -19.93 -2.13 46.16
N ILE A 263 -18.72 -2.24 46.77
CA ILE A 263 -17.44 -2.01 46.04
C ILE A 263 -17.22 -3.13 45.03
N LYS A 264 -17.42 -4.40 45.39
CA LYS A 264 -17.27 -5.54 44.47
C LYS A 264 -18.24 -5.43 43.29
N ASP A 265 -19.50 -5.09 43.54
CA ASP A 265 -20.50 -4.90 42.49
C ASP A 265 -20.12 -3.74 41.57
N ALA A 266 -19.59 -2.63 42.12
CA ALA A 266 -19.08 -1.50 41.34
C ALA A 266 -17.86 -1.89 40.46
N ILE A 267 -16.95 -2.73 40.98
CA ILE A 267 -15.82 -3.26 40.21
C ILE A 267 -16.32 -4.13 39.05
N GLN A 268 -17.24 -5.02 39.29
CA GLN A 268 -17.85 -5.88 38.28
C GLN A 268 -18.59 -5.06 37.21
N ASP A 269 -19.36 -4.04 37.60
CA ASP A 269 -19.99 -3.10 36.66
C ASP A 269 -18.97 -2.32 35.86
N SER A 270 -17.90 -1.82 36.49
CA SER A 270 -16.78 -1.15 35.84
C SER A 270 -16.17 -2.04 34.77
N MET A 271 -15.87 -3.29 35.08
CA MET A 271 -15.32 -4.26 34.12
C MET A 271 -16.25 -4.47 32.94
N LYS A 272 -17.52 -4.80 33.19
CA LYS A 272 -18.48 -5.18 32.16
C LYS A 272 -18.91 -4.00 31.27
N ARG A 273 -19.19 -2.84 31.86
CA ARG A 273 -19.80 -1.69 31.18
C ARG A 273 -18.79 -0.66 30.69
N LEU A 274 -17.67 -0.46 31.36
CA LEU A 274 -16.75 0.62 31.09
C LEU A 274 -15.41 0.13 30.51
N ILE A 275 -14.75 -0.82 31.16
CA ILE A 275 -13.38 -1.22 30.80
C ILE A 275 -13.39 -2.14 29.59
N MET A 276 -14.07 -3.31 29.67
CA MET A 276 -14.01 -4.30 28.58
C MET A 276 -14.49 -3.79 27.23
N PRO A 277 -15.62 -3.03 27.12
CA PRO A 277 -16.02 -2.46 25.84
C PRO A 277 -15.05 -1.43 25.29
N SER A 278 -14.31 -0.74 26.16
CA SER A 278 -13.27 0.21 25.75
C SER A 278 -12.00 -0.51 25.28
N ILE A 279 -11.57 -1.56 25.99
CA ILE A 279 -10.43 -2.42 25.61
C ILE A 279 -10.72 -3.16 24.30
N GLU A 280 -11.92 -3.68 24.14
CA GLU A 280 -12.34 -4.32 22.89
C GLU A 280 -12.21 -3.37 21.71
N ARG A 281 -12.74 -2.14 21.81
CA ARG A 281 -12.59 -1.13 20.75
C ARG A 281 -11.13 -0.80 20.45
N GLU A 282 -10.30 -0.66 21.50
CA GLU A 282 -8.86 -0.38 21.34
C GLU A 282 -8.14 -1.52 20.62
N ILE A 283 -8.33 -2.77 21.08
CA ILE A 283 -7.71 -3.94 20.45
C ILE A 283 -8.19 -4.12 19.00
N ARG A 284 -9.49 -3.96 18.76
CA ARG A 284 -10.02 -4.06 17.39
C ARG A 284 -9.49 -2.95 16.49
N SER A 285 -9.35 -1.73 17.00
CA SER A 285 -8.72 -0.63 16.26
C SER A 285 -7.26 -0.92 15.94
N ASP A 286 -6.50 -1.41 16.93
CA ASP A 286 -5.07 -1.75 16.73
C ASP A 286 -4.92 -2.88 15.70
N LEU A 287 -5.74 -3.93 15.79
CA LEU A 287 -5.72 -5.04 14.83
C LEU A 287 -6.10 -4.58 13.42
N THR A 288 -7.10 -3.70 13.31
CA THR A 288 -7.55 -3.15 12.03
C THR A 288 -6.45 -2.29 11.41
N THR A 289 -5.88 -1.34 12.16
CA THR A 289 -4.79 -0.49 11.67
C THR A 289 -3.61 -1.33 11.20
N LYS A 290 -3.18 -2.31 11.99
CA LYS A 290 -2.08 -3.21 11.61
C LYS A 290 -2.39 -4.01 10.33
N ALA A 291 -3.63 -4.48 10.18
CA ALA A 291 -4.06 -5.24 9.01
C ALA A 291 -4.16 -4.36 7.76
N GLU A 292 -4.65 -3.12 7.91
CA GLU A 292 -4.71 -2.12 6.84
C GLU A 292 -3.33 -1.70 6.38
N ASP A 293 -2.43 -1.36 7.31
CA ASP A 293 -1.04 -0.95 6.99
C ASP A 293 -0.32 -2.04 6.20
N HIS A 294 -0.43 -3.29 6.66
CA HIS A 294 0.17 -4.43 5.96
C HIS A 294 -0.45 -4.67 4.57
N ALA A 295 -1.78 -4.56 4.45
CA ALA A 295 -2.43 -4.69 3.15
C ALA A 295 -2.02 -3.57 2.17
N ILE A 296 -1.88 -2.34 2.65
CA ILE A 296 -1.41 -1.19 1.85
C ILE A 296 0.04 -1.43 1.40
N GLU A 297 0.90 -1.97 2.27
CA GLU A 297 2.27 -2.35 1.91
C GLU A 297 2.28 -3.38 0.77
N VAL A 298 1.49 -4.46 0.89
CA VAL A 298 1.33 -5.48 -0.15
C VAL A 298 0.84 -4.86 -1.45
N PHE A 299 -0.17 -3.99 -1.40
CA PHE A 299 -0.70 -3.32 -2.60
C PHE A 299 0.34 -2.40 -3.25
N SER A 300 1.14 -1.72 -2.44
CA SER A 300 2.23 -0.85 -2.91
C SER A 300 3.28 -1.65 -3.68
N VAL A 301 3.69 -2.80 -3.15
CA VAL A 301 4.67 -3.67 -3.81
C VAL A 301 4.07 -4.25 -5.10
N ASN A 302 2.82 -4.74 -5.08
CA ASN A 302 2.14 -5.25 -6.27
C ASN A 302 2.04 -4.17 -7.37
N LEU A 303 1.70 -2.93 -7.01
CA LEU A 303 1.64 -1.82 -7.96
C LEU A 303 3.04 -1.51 -8.53
N LYS A 304 4.08 -1.47 -7.69
CA LYS A 304 5.45 -1.23 -8.13
C LYS A 304 5.88 -2.24 -9.19
N HIS A 305 5.67 -3.53 -8.93
CA HIS A 305 6.01 -4.59 -9.89
C HIS A 305 5.20 -4.48 -11.19
N LEU A 306 3.90 -4.12 -11.10
CA LEU A 306 3.07 -3.92 -12.28
C LEU A 306 3.57 -2.75 -13.15
N LEU A 307 3.95 -1.62 -12.53
CA LEU A 307 4.47 -0.44 -13.23
C LEU A 307 5.86 -0.68 -13.84
N LEU A 308 6.67 -1.49 -13.17
CA LEU A 308 8.04 -1.81 -13.60
C LEU A 308 8.15 -3.06 -14.47
N GLN A 309 7.03 -3.61 -14.97
CA GLN A 309 7.08 -4.69 -15.95
C GLN A 309 7.82 -4.24 -17.22
N PRO A 310 8.67 -5.12 -17.81
CA PRO A 310 9.39 -4.81 -19.04
C PRO A 310 8.45 -4.44 -20.18
N PRO A 311 8.70 -3.33 -20.88
CA PRO A 311 7.90 -2.92 -22.03
C PRO A 311 8.19 -3.81 -23.25
N LEU A 312 7.16 -4.23 -23.97
CA LEU A 312 7.31 -4.96 -25.24
C LEU A 312 7.36 -3.96 -26.41
N LYS A 313 8.47 -3.25 -26.53
CA LYS A 313 8.71 -2.23 -27.57
C LYS A 313 8.92 -2.86 -28.96
N GLY A 314 8.72 -2.05 -30.00
CA GLY A 314 9.09 -2.39 -31.38
C GLY A 314 8.13 -3.34 -32.11
N LYS A 315 7.00 -3.71 -31.52
CA LYS A 315 6.00 -4.59 -32.15
C LYS A 315 4.72 -3.83 -32.53
N GLN A 316 4.10 -4.27 -33.63
CA GLN A 316 2.73 -3.90 -33.98
C GLN A 316 1.77 -4.74 -33.13
N ILE A 317 0.89 -4.08 -32.39
CA ILE A 317 0.02 -4.74 -31.42
C ILE A 317 -1.44 -4.55 -31.78
N LEU A 318 -2.23 -5.64 -31.73
CA LEU A 318 -3.68 -5.62 -31.79
C LEU A 318 -4.23 -5.70 -30.36
N GLY A 319 -4.72 -4.60 -29.84
CA GLY A 319 -5.48 -4.56 -28.57
C GLY A 319 -6.89 -5.06 -28.79
N VAL A 320 -7.35 -5.94 -27.92
CA VAL A 320 -8.69 -6.52 -27.94
C VAL A 320 -9.37 -6.29 -26.60
N ASP A 321 -10.49 -5.58 -26.60
CA ASP A 321 -11.40 -5.46 -25.46
C ASP A 321 -12.56 -6.45 -25.63
N PRO A 322 -12.57 -7.59 -24.88
CA PRO A 322 -13.51 -8.67 -25.08
C PRO A 322 -14.91 -8.32 -24.57
N ALA A 323 -15.95 -8.66 -25.33
CA ALA A 323 -17.34 -8.52 -24.88
C ALA A 323 -18.29 -9.47 -25.61
N PHE A 324 -19.34 -9.95 -24.92
CA PHE A 324 -20.35 -10.82 -25.51
C PHE A 324 -21.36 -10.06 -26.39
N ARG A 325 -21.98 -9.02 -25.85
CA ARG A 325 -23.14 -8.36 -26.52
C ARG A 325 -22.69 -7.29 -27.51
N THR A 326 -21.78 -6.42 -27.10
CA THR A 326 -21.33 -5.29 -27.90
C THR A 326 -20.26 -5.65 -28.93
N GLY A 327 -19.77 -6.90 -28.91
CA GLY A 327 -18.69 -7.41 -29.74
C GLY A 327 -17.32 -6.97 -29.21
N CYS A 328 -16.28 -7.77 -29.48
CA CYS A 328 -14.91 -7.49 -29.13
C CYS A 328 -14.40 -6.29 -29.95
N LYS A 329 -13.96 -5.23 -29.27
CA LYS A 329 -13.38 -4.05 -29.93
C LYS A 329 -11.91 -4.31 -30.22
N LEU A 330 -11.50 -3.90 -31.40
CA LEU A 330 -10.15 -4.06 -31.91
C LEU A 330 -9.49 -2.71 -32.10
N ALA A 331 -8.23 -2.58 -31.71
CA ALA A 331 -7.41 -1.39 -31.97
C ALA A 331 -5.98 -1.79 -32.31
N VAL A 332 -5.49 -1.38 -33.47
CA VAL A 332 -4.09 -1.55 -33.85
C VAL A 332 -3.29 -0.35 -33.41
N ILE A 333 -2.18 -0.61 -32.74
CA ILE A 333 -1.19 0.42 -32.39
C ILE A 333 0.15 0.05 -33.04
N ASN A 334 0.88 1.09 -33.49
CA ASN A 334 2.22 0.91 -34.07
C ASN A 334 3.28 0.71 -32.97
N PRO A 335 4.57 0.43 -33.33
CA PRO A 335 5.64 0.26 -32.36
C PRO A 335 5.88 1.44 -31.41
N TYR A 336 5.31 2.60 -31.69
CA TYR A 336 5.43 3.83 -30.89
C TYR A 336 4.18 4.14 -30.06
N GLY A 337 3.17 3.24 -30.03
CA GLY A 337 1.92 3.44 -29.29
C GLY A 337 0.89 4.33 -30.00
N THR A 338 1.16 4.72 -31.27
CA THR A 338 0.22 5.51 -32.07
C THR A 338 -0.89 4.60 -32.58
N PHE A 339 -2.13 5.04 -32.45
CA PHE A 339 -3.28 4.37 -33.01
C PHE A 339 -3.24 4.38 -34.55
N ILE A 340 -3.56 3.22 -35.18
CA ILE A 340 -3.59 3.07 -36.64
C ILE A 340 -5.00 2.76 -37.15
N ALA A 341 -5.65 1.75 -36.58
CA ALA A 341 -6.93 1.25 -37.06
C ALA A 341 -7.79 0.69 -35.94
N LYS A 342 -9.10 0.77 -36.09
CA LYS A 342 -10.07 0.16 -35.17
C LYS A 342 -11.09 -0.70 -35.90
N GLY A 343 -11.68 -1.64 -35.18
CA GLY A 343 -12.73 -2.51 -35.70
C GLY A 343 -13.51 -3.19 -34.59
N VAL A 344 -14.45 -4.03 -35.01
CA VAL A 344 -15.25 -4.85 -34.11
C VAL A 344 -15.46 -6.23 -34.69
N MET A 345 -15.39 -7.26 -33.85
CA MET A 345 -15.72 -8.63 -34.22
C MET A 345 -16.70 -9.25 -33.22
N TYR A 346 -17.52 -10.18 -33.68
CA TYR A 346 -18.57 -10.83 -32.88
C TYR A 346 -18.41 -12.37 -32.89
N PRO A 347 -17.33 -12.89 -32.26
CA PRO A 347 -17.07 -14.35 -32.28
C PRO A 347 -17.96 -15.14 -31.31
N HIS A 348 -18.63 -14.48 -30.36
CA HIS A 348 -19.32 -15.10 -29.22
C HIS A 348 -20.85 -14.95 -29.29
N PRO A 349 -21.61 -15.86 -28.62
CA PRO A 349 -23.04 -15.65 -28.39
C PRO A 349 -23.30 -14.34 -27.61
N PRO A 350 -24.46 -13.66 -27.79
CA PRO A 350 -25.62 -14.10 -28.57
C PRO A 350 -25.49 -13.84 -30.08
N VAL A 351 -24.60 -12.99 -30.55
CA VAL A 351 -24.48 -12.62 -31.96
C VAL A 351 -23.81 -13.72 -32.80
N ASN A 352 -22.75 -14.32 -32.30
CA ASN A 352 -22.05 -15.51 -32.80
C ASN A 352 -21.76 -15.52 -34.33
N LYS A 353 -21.16 -14.45 -34.85
CA LYS A 353 -20.73 -14.34 -36.26
C LYS A 353 -19.30 -14.83 -36.47
N LYS A 354 -18.98 -16.06 -36.09
CA LYS A 354 -17.62 -16.62 -36.09
C LYS A 354 -16.87 -16.47 -37.42
N GLN A 355 -17.52 -16.81 -38.56
CA GLN A 355 -16.86 -16.69 -39.87
C GLN A 355 -16.53 -15.25 -40.25
N GLN A 356 -17.40 -14.30 -39.91
CA GLN A 356 -17.12 -12.88 -40.16
C GLN A 356 -16.03 -12.37 -39.21
N ALA A 357 -16.05 -12.80 -37.95
CA ALA A 357 -15.03 -12.48 -36.98
C ALA A 357 -13.64 -13.02 -37.39
N GLU A 358 -13.56 -14.25 -37.93
CA GLU A 358 -12.36 -14.82 -38.49
C GLU A 358 -11.82 -13.97 -39.63
N LYS A 359 -12.64 -13.59 -40.59
CA LYS A 359 -12.23 -12.72 -41.70
C LYS A 359 -11.69 -11.38 -41.20
N THR A 360 -12.39 -10.74 -40.26
CA THR A 360 -11.97 -9.47 -39.68
C THR A 360 -10.63 -9.62 -38.97
N PHE A 361 -10.45 -10.65 -38.14
CA PHE A 361 -9.19 -10.89 -37.44
C PHE A 361 -8.03 -11.10 -38.40
N LEU A 362 -8.17 -11.95 -39.40
CA LEU A 362 -7.15 -12.23 -40.43
C LEU A 362 -6.82 -10.98 -41.24
N GLN A 363 -7.84 -10.17 -41.58
CA GLN A 363 -7.60 -8.91 -42.25
C GLN A 363 -6.76 -7.98 -41.41
N PHE A 364 -7.06 -7.79 -40.13
CA PHE A 364 -6.26 -6.94 -39.23
C PHE A 364 -4.83 -7.46 -39.07
N VAL A 365 -4.65 -8.77 -38.92
CA VAL A 365 -3.31 -9.38 -38.80
C VAL A 365 -2.46 -9.12 -40.05
N ASN A 366 -3.03 -9.33 -41.24
CA ASN A 366 -2.29 -9.22 -42.50
C ASN A 366 -2.09 -7.77 -42.96
N ASP A 367 -3.15 -6.94 -42.92
CA ASP A 367 -3.09 -5.56 -43.43
C ASP A 367 -2.14 -4.67 -42.59
N TYR A 368 -2.00 -4.98 -41.31
CA TYR A 368 -1.19 -4.19 -40.36
C TYR A 368 0.04 -4.92 -39.85
N ASP A 369 0.41 -6.09 -40.36
CA ASP A 369 1.56 -6.90 -39.91
C ASP A 369 1.60 -7.07 -38.39
N VAL A 370 0.46 -7.43 -37.79
CA VAL A 370 0.33 -7.63 -36.34
C VAL A 370 1.21 -8.80 -35.89
N LYS A 371 2.04 -8.59 -34.87
CA LYS A 371 2.90 -9.63 -34.28
C LYS A 371 2.45 -10.06 -32.90
N LEU A 372 1.64 -9.25 -32.23
CA LEU A 372 1.17 -9.51 -30.88
C LEU A 372 -0.29 -9.10 -30.72
N VAL A 373 -1.09 -9.97 -30.11
CA VAL A 373 -2.47 -9.70 -29.74
C VAL A 373 -2.56 -9.53 -28.21
N ALA A 374 -2.97 -8.37 -27.74
CA ALA A 374 -3.18 -8.06 -26.33
C ALA A 374 -4.68 -8.18 -26.02
N ILE A 375 -5.06 -9.15 -25.20
CA ILE A 375 -6.47 -9.45 -24.88
C ILE A 375 -6.74 -9.05 -23.44
N GLY A 376 -7.74 -8.18 -23.20
CA GLY A 376 -8.17 -7.82 -21.85
C GLY A 376 -8.70 -9.02 -21.05
N ASN A 377 -8.48 -9.05 -19.74
CA ASN A 377 -8.85 -10.18 -18.88
C ASN A 377 -10.28 -10.10 -18.31
N GLY A 378 -11.14 -9.24 -18.84
CA GLY A 378 -12.52 -9.06 -18.38
C GLY A 378 -13.50 -10.08 -18.93
N THR A 379 -14.75 -9.61 -19.09
CA THR A 379 -15.86 -10.43 -19.60
C THR A 379 -15.55 -10.95 -21.00
N ALA A 380 -15.81 -12.24 -21.26
CA ALA A 380 -15.53 -12.93 -22.54
C ALA A 380 -14.03 -13.09 -22.90
N SER A 381 -13.12 -12.81 -21.96
CA SER A 381 -11.66 -12.92 -22.20
C SER A 381 -11.27 -14.32 -22.65
N ARG A 382 -11.73 -15.35 -21.96
CA ARG A 382 -11.36 -16.75 -22.23
C ARG A 382 -11.88 -17.25 -23.57
N GLU A 383 -13.13 -16.92 -23.89
CA GLU A 383 -13.71 -17.26 -25.17
C GLU A 383 -12.98 -16.56 -26.31
N THR A 384 -12.52 -15.32 -26.08
CA THR A 384 -11.72 -14.56 -27.05
C THR A 384 -10.30 -15.13 -27.16
N GLU A 385 -9.66 -15.50 -26.04
CA GLU A 385 -8.37 -16.17 -26.00
C GLU A 385 -8.39 -17.46 -26.83
N GLN A 386 -9.39 -18.32 -26.58
CA GLN A 386 -9.58 -19.57 -27.33
C GLN A 386 -9.80 -19.31 -28.82
N PHE A 387 -10.65 -18.33 -29.15
CA PHE A 387 -10.94 -17.99 -30.54
C PHE A 387 -9.66 -17.53 -31.28
N VAL A 388 -8.85 -16.67 -30.65
CA VAL A 388 -7.59 -16.18 -31.22
C VAL A 388 -6.57 -17.32 -31.37
N ALA A 389 -6.42 -18.18 -30.36
CA ALA A 389 -5.54 -19.33 -30.40
C ALA A 389 -5.91 -20.32 -31.51
N ASP A 390 -7.19 -20.63 -31.66
CA ASP A 390 -7.70 -21.51 -32.73
C ASP A 390 -7.37 -20.94 -34.12
N LEU A 391 -7.48 -19.61 -34.31
CA LEU A 391 -7.15 -18.98 -35.59
C LEU A 391 -5.63 -18.97 -35.87
N ILE A 392 -4.84 -18.72 -34.87
CA ILE A 392 -3.35 -18.79 -35.00
C ILE A 392 -2.93 -20.19 -35.44
N GLN A 393 -3.46 -21.23 -34.83
CA GLN A 393 -3.16 -22.61 -35.18
C GLN A 393 -3.71 -22.98 -36.56
N LYS A 394 -4.98 -22.68 -36.84
CA LYS A 394 -5.69 -23.01 -38.07
C LYS A 394 -5.02 -22.41 -39.32
N HIS A 395 -4.51 -21.18 -39.21
CA HIS A 395 -3.93 -20.44 -40.31
C HIS A 395 -2.40 -20.35 -40.26
N HIS A 396 -1.75 -21.02 -39.28
CA HIS A 396 -0.30 -21.02 -39.05
C HIS A 396 0.27 -19.60 -39.03
N LEU A 397 -0.37 -18.70 -38.27
CA LEU A 397 0.02 -17.30 -38.17
C LEU A 397 1.28 -17.12 -37.32
N ASP A 398 2.20 -16.27 -37.77
CA ASP A 398 3.35 -15.83 -37.00
C ASP A 398 2.94 -14.70 -36.02
N VAL A 399 2.02 -15.04 -35.11
CA VAL A 399 1.42 -14.12 -34.14
C VAL A 399 1.39 -14.79 -32.77
N GLN A 400 1.71 -14.05 -31.75
CA GLN A 400 1.58 -14.47 -30.36
C GLN A 400 0.46 -13.66 -29.68
N PHE A 401 -0.03 -14.12 -28.55
CA PHE A 401 -0.98 -13.36 -27.76
C PHE A 401 -0.60 -13.34 -26.28
N ILE A 402 -1.16 -12.37 -25.57
CA ILE A 402 -0.99 -12.18 -24.12
C ILE A 402 -2.31 -11.71 -23.51
N ILE A 403 -2.64 -12.22 -22.32
CA ILE A 403 -3.75 -11.71 -21.52
C ILE A 403 -3.26 -10.54 -20.68
N VAL A 404 -3.95 -9.41 -20.77
CA VAL A 404 -3.60 -8.15 -20.13
C VAL A 404 -4.59 -7.84 -19.02
N ASN A 405 -4.09 -7.44 -17.86
CA ASN A 405 -4.96 -6.94 -16.81
C ASN A 405 -5.61 -5.62 -17.27
N GLU A 406 -6.93 -5.62 -17.46
CA GLU A 406 -7.71 -4.45 -17.89
C GLU A 406 -8.23 -3.61 -16.73
N ALA A 407 -7.88 -3.93 -15.47
CA ALA A 407 -8.32 -3.13 -14.32
C ALA A 407 -8.01 -1.64 -14.53
N GLY A 408 -9.01 -0.80 -14.30
CA GLY A 408 -8.92 0.63 -14.58
C GLY A 408 -8.98 1.04 -16.06
N ALA A 409 -9.01 0.14 -17.05
CA ALA A 409 -9.18 0.51 -18.45
C ALA A 409 -10.53 1.21 -18.70
N SER A 410 -11.59 0.77 -18.03
CA SER A 410 -12.90 1.43 -18.05
C SER A 410 -12.85 2.84 -17.44
N VAL A 411 -12.05 3.04 -16.39
CA VAL A 411 -11.85 4.37 -15.77
C VAL A 411 -11.10 5.29 -16.73
N TYR A 412 -10.00 4.81 -17.33
CA TYR A 412 -9.29 5.56 -18.37
C TYR A 412 -10.22 5.92 -19.53
N SER A 413 -10.92 4.97 -20.12
CA SER A 413 -11.72 5.17 -21.32
C SER A 413 -12.86 6.18 -21.12
N ALA A 414 -13.37 6.32 -19.89
CA ALA A 414 -14.36 7.32 -19.50
C ALA A 414 -13.74 8.65 -19.06
N SER A 415 -12.43 8.75 -18.89
CA SER A 415 -11.74 9.95 -18.40
C SER A 415 -11.72 11.10 -19.42
N GLU A 416 -11.41 12.30 -18.91
CA GLU A 416 -11.17 13.48 -19.74
C GLU A 416 -9.93 13.30 -20.64
N ILE A 417 -8.89 12.63 -20.11
CA ILE A 417 -7.65 12.33 -20.83
C ILE A 417 -7.97 11.49 -22.08
N ALA A 418 -8.71 10.40 -21.91
CA ALA A 418 -9.06 9.53 -23.04
C ALA A 418 -9.99 10.19 -24.05
N ARG A 419 -10.90 11.08 -23.59
CA ARG A 419 -11.74 11.88 -24.50
C ARG A 419 -10.93 12.90 -25.30
N SER A 420 -9.91 13.48 -24.70
CA SER A 420 -9.02 14.40 -25.40
C SER A 420 -8.10 13.66 -26.39
N GLU A 421 -7.59 12.48 -26.02
CA GLU A 421 -6.74 11.66 -26.93
C GLU A 421 -7.56 11.11 -28.13
N PHE A 422 -8.82 10.73 -27.90
CA PHE A 422 -9.69 10.09 -28.88
C PHE A 422 -11.12 10.64 -28.82
N PRO A 423 -11.37 11.87 -29.31
CA PRO A 423 -12.68 12.51 -29.19
C PRO A 423 -13.80 11.74 -29.91
N ASP A 424 -13.49 11.12 -31.05
CA ASP A 424 -14.45 10.43 -31.91
C ASP A 424 -14.63 8.94 -31.59
N PHE A 425 -13.99 8.43 -30.49
CA PHE A 425 -14.08 7.01 -30.12
C PHE A 425 -15.17 6.77 -29.09
N GLN A 426 -15.75 5.58 -29.14
CA GLN A 426 -16.58 5.04 -28.07
C GLN A 426 -15.69 4.63 -26.87
N VAL A 427 -16.31 4.46 -25.71
CA VAL A 427 -15.61 4.11 -24.46
C VAL A 427 -14.82 2.80 -24.63
N GLU A 428 -15.44 1.78 -25.20
CA GLU A 428 -14.84 0.46 -25.40
C GLU A 428 -13.72 0.48 -26.46
N GLU A 429 -13.79 1.37 -27.44
CA GLU A 429 -12.72 1.53 -28.44
C GLU A 429 -11.47 2.13 -27.83
N ARG A 430 -11.64 3.10 -26.89
CA ARG A 430 -10.53 3.67 -26.11
C ARG A 430 -9.91 2.63 -25.18
N SER A 431 -10.74 1.75 -24.62
CA SER A 431 -10.27 0.63 -23.79
C SER A 431 -9.36 -0.32 -24.57
N ALA A 432 -9.75 -0.69 -25.82
CA ALA A 432 -8.92 -1.55 -26.66
C ALA A 432 -7.55 -0.95 -26.98
N VAL A 433 -7.47 0.38 -27.19
CA VAL A 433 -6.18 1.08 -27.37
C VAL A 433 -5.35 1.00 -26.09
N SER A 434 -5.98 1.25 -24.93
CA SER A 434 -5.28 1.19 -23.64
C SER A 434 -4.73 -0.20 -23.34
N ILE A 435 -5.51 -1.25 -23.62
CA ILE A 435 -5.08 -2.66 -23.45
C ILE A 435 -3.81 -2.93 -24.27
N GLY A 436 -3.78 -2.50 -25.53
CA GLY A 436 -2.58 -2.63 -26.37
C GLY A 436 -1.36 -1.85 -25.83
N ARG A 437 -1.56 -0.60 -25.42
CA ARG A 437 -0.50 0.26 -24.85
C ARG A 437 0.05 -0.23 -23.54
N ARG A 438 -0.76 -0.89 -22.69
CA ARG A 438 -0.30 -1.50 -21.41
C ARG A 438 0.74 -2.58 -21.62
N VAL A 439 0.72 -3.28 -22.74
CA VAL A 439 1.75 -4.27 -23.08
C VAL A 439 2.98 -3.59 -23.63
N GLN A 440 2.78 -2.52 -24.38
CA GLN A 440 3.87 -1.80 -25.03
C GLN A 440 4.71 -1.01 -24.02
N ASP A 441 4.08 -0.27 -23.11
CA ASP A 441 4.70 0.41 -21.97
C ASP A 441 3.71 0.54 -20.81
N PRO A 442 3.75 -0.40 -19.85
CA PRO A 442 2.85 -0.41 -18.70
C PRO A 442 2.87 0.88 -17.89
N LEU A 443 4.06 1.41 -17.60
CA LEU A 443 4.23 2.63 -16.80
C LEU A 443 3.56 3.83 -17.48
N SER A 444 3.87 4.07 -18.75
CA SER A 444 3.35 5.23 -19.50
C SER A 444 1.83 5.23 -19.63
N GLU A 445 1.21 4.05 -19.66
CA GLU A 445 -0.25 3.95 -19.78
C GLU A 445 -0.95 3.98 -18.42
N LEU A 446 -0.42 3.25 -17.41
CA LEU A 446 -1.07 3.12 -16.11
C LEU A 446 -1.06 4.41 -15.29
N VAL A 447 -0.08 5.29 -15.48
CA VAL A 447 -0.06 6.62 -14.81
C VAL A 447 -1.18 7.57 -15.26
N LYS A 448 -1.92 7.23 -16.32
CA LYS A 448 -3.09 8.01 -16.79
C LYS A 448 -4.33 7.83 -15.93
N ILE A 449 -4.35 6.87 -15.04
CA ILE A 449 -5.48 6.53 -14.18
C ILE A 449 -5.10 6.63 -12.71
N ASP A 450 -6.11 6.85 -11.87
CA ASP A 450 -5.93 6.80 -10.41
C ASP A 450 -5.38 5.41 -10.01
N PRO A 451 -4.24 5.34 -9.30
CA PRO A 451 -3.65 4.07 -8.87
C PRO A 451 -4.62 3.17 -8.09
N LYS A 452 -5.57 3.75 -7.37
CA LYS A 452 -6.64 3.00 -6.66
C LYS A 452 -7.57 2.24 -7.60
N SER A 453 -7.64 2.64 -8.86
CA SER A 453 -8.45 1.96 -9.90
C SER A 453 -7.72 0.77 -10.53
N ILE A 454 -6.43 0.61 -10.24
CA ILE A 454 -5.65 -0.56 -10.63
C ILE A 454 -5.89 -1.65 -9.59
N GLY A 455 -6.38 -2.81 -10.00
CA GLY A 455 -6.69 -3.91 -9.10
C GLY A 455 -5.41 -4.59 -8.60
N VAL A 456 -4.89 -4.17 -7.46
CA VAL A 456 -3.63 -4.67 -6.87
C VAL A 456 -3.81 -5.49 -5.59
N GLY A 457 -5.06 -5.66 -5.10
CA GLY A 457 -5.31 -6.45 -3.89
C GLY A 457 -6.78 -6.71 -3.57
N GLN A 458 -7.02 -7.82 -2.87
CA GLN A 458 -8.36 -8.34 -2.58
C GLN A 458 -9.17 -7.43 -1.63
N TYR A 459 -8.50 -6.73 -0.69
CA TYR A 459 -9.13 -5.89 0.33
C TYR A 459 -8.90 -4.39 0.09
N GLN A 460 -8.57 -4.01 -1.14
CA GLN A 460 -8.22 -2.64 -1.51
C GLN A 460 -9.28 -1.59 -1.13
N HIS A 461 -10.57 -1.98 -1.17
CA HIS A 461 -11.70 -1.10 -0.80
C HIS A 461 -12.06 -1.11 0.69
N ASP A 462 -11.40 -1.96 1.50
CA ASP A 462 -11.70 -2.15 2.92
C ASP A 462 -10.66 -1.51 3.85
N VAL A 463 -9.59 -0.95 3.30
CA VAL A 463 -8.54 -0.24 4.04
C VAL A 463 -8.79 1.26 4.07
N ASN A 464 -8.04 1.99 4.89
CA ASN A 464 -8.08 3.46 4.93
C ASN A 464 -7.72 4.03 3.55
N GLN A 465 -8.71 4.63 2.86
CA GLN A 465 -8.58 5.10 1.47
C GLN A 465 -7.57 6.25 1.32
N LYS A 466 -7.39 7.10 2.34
CA LYS A 466 -6.41 8.20 2.27
C LYS A 466 -4.99 7.68 2.45
N ALA A 467 -4.79 6.74 3.37
CA ALA A 467 -3.49 6.08 3.54
C ALA A 467 -3.11 5.29 2.28
N LEU A 468 -4.06 4.56 1.70
CA LEU A 468 -3.87 3.85 0.42
C LEU A 468 -3.46 4.80 -0.70
N GLU A 469 -4.21 5.90 -0.90
CA GLU A 469 -3.91 6.92 -1.91
C GLU A 469 -2.48 7.44 -1.78
N ASN A 470 -2.10 7.90 -0.58
CA ASN A 470 -0.76 8.43 -0.34
C ASN A 470 0.35 7.40 -0.60
N ALA A 471 0.10 6.13 -0.27
CA ALA A 471 1.07 5.05 -0.50
C ALA A 471 1.20 4.72 -1.99
N LEU A 472 0.09 4.61 -2.71
CA LEU A 472 0.11 4.28 -4.14
C LEU A 472 0.66 5.44 -4.99
N ASP A 473 0.33 6.71 -4.66
CA ASP A 473 0.90 7.89 -5.33
C ASP A 473 2.42 7.93 -5.16
N PHE A 474 2.92 7.62 -3.96
CA PHE A 474 4.36 7.51 -3.70
C PHE A 474 5.02 6.42 -4.54
N VAL A 475 4.36 5.28 -4.74
CA VAL A 475 4.86 4.20 -5.62
C VAL A 475 4.95 4.67 -7.07
N VAL A 476 3.92 5.36 -7.56
CA VAL A 476 3.93 5.89 -8.94
C VAL A 476 5.06 6.90 -9.12
N GLU A 477 5.19 7.87 -8.19
CA GLU A 477 6.28 8.85 -8.22
C GLU A 477 7.65 8.17 -8.22
N THR A 478 7.87 7.22 -7.32
CA THR A 478 9.14 6.47 -7.24
C THR A 478 9.42 5.70 -8.53
N ALA A 479 8.44 4.99 -9.09
CA ALA A 479 8.62 4.21 -10.32
C ALA A 479 8.97 5.10 -11.52
N VAL A 480 8.26 6.24 -11.68
CA VAL A 480 8.52 7.19 -12.77
C VAL A 480 9.94 7.76 -12.68
N ASN A 481 10.36 8.17 -11.49
CA ASN A 481 11.70 8.76 -11.30
C ASN A 481 12.82 7.72 -11.36
N GLN A 482 12.55 6.47 -10.99
CA GLN A 482 13.50 5.36 -11.15
C GLN A 482 13.78 5.04 -12.62
N VAL A 483 12.74 5.03 -13.46
CA VAL A 483 12.87 4.76 -14.91
C VAL A 483 13.44 5.96 -15.66
N GLY A 484 13.02 7.16 -15.27
CA GLY A 484 13.29 8.39 -16.05
C GLY A 484 12.32 8.57 -17.21
N VAL A 485 12.21 9.78 -17.70
CA VAL A 485 11.15 10.19 -18.64
C VAL A 485 11.75 10.94 -19.85
N ASP A 486 11.49 10.45 -21.05
CA ASP A 486 11.83 11.21 -22.26
C ASP A 486 10.89 12.41 -22.41
N VAL A 487 11.46 13.61 -22.32
CA VAL A 487 10.71 14.88 -22.32
C VAL A 487 9.99 15.14 -23.64
N ASN A 488 10.46 14.58 -24.74
CA ASN A 488 9.87 14.79 -26.07
C ASN A 488 8.67 13.91 -26.37
N THR A 489 8.60 12.72 -25.75
CA THR A 489 7.53 11.73 -26.01
C THR A 489 6.54 11.59 -24.85
N ALA A 490 6.92 12.01 -23.65
CA ALA A 490 6.11 11.83 -22.45
C ALA A 490 4.75 12.56 -22.51
N SER A 491 3.73 11.90 -21.99
CA SER A 491 2.41 12.51 -21.76
C SER A 491 2.45 13.46 -20.55
N ARG A 492 1.46 14.35 -20.47
CA ARG A 492 1.25 15.18 -19.27
C ARG A 492 1.13 14.35 -18.02
N SER A 493 0.38 13.23 -18.10
CA SER A 493 0.17 12.31 -16.98
C SER A 493 1.47 11.69 -16.48
N LEU A 494 2.43 11.42 -17.35
CA LEU A 494 3.74 10.91 -16.96
C LEU A 494 4.62 12.01 -16.36
N LEU A 495 4.69 13.18 -17.03
CA LEU A 495 5.51 14.31 -16.60
C LEU A 495 5.15 14.84 -15.22
N GLN A 496 3.87 14.84 -14.84
CA GLN A 496 3.44 15.36 -13.53
C GLN A 496 3.96 14.53 -12.33
N HIS A 497 4.43 13.29 -12.55
CA HIS A 497 5.03 12.43 -11.54
C HIS A 497 6.56 12.54 -11.49
N VAL A 498 7.17 13.33 -12.39
CA VAL A 498 8.59 13.64 -12.31
C VAL A 498 8.83 14.55 -11.11
N SER A 499 9.85 14.23 -10.33
CA SER A 499 10.27 14.96 -9.13
C SER A 499 10.25 16.49 -9.34
N GLY A 500 9.52 17.19 -8.49
CA GLY A 500 9.42 18.66 -8.52
C GLY A 500 8.47 19.22 -9.57
N LEU A 501 7.95 18.45 -10.53
CA LEU A 501 7.02 18.96 -11.54
C LEU A 501 5.56 18.94 -11.02
N SER A 502 4.88 20.07 -11.15
CA SER A 502 3.43 20.15 -10.94
C SER A 502 2.67 19.83 -12.23
N PRO A 503 1.37 19.48 -12.17
CA PRO A 503 0.54 19.26 -13.37
C PRO A 503 0.53 20.45 -14.35
N GLN A 504 0.65 21.68 -13.83
CA GLN A 504 0.73 22.88 -14.67
C GLN A 504 2.08 23.00 -15.39
N ILE A 505 3.18 22.68 -14.70
CA ILE A 505 4.51 22.70 -15.31
C ILE A 505 4.63 21.58 -16.34
N ALA A 506 4.08 20.40 -16.07
CA ALA A 506 4.01 19.30 -17.03
C ALA A 506 3.30 19.73 -18.33
N GLN A 507 2.17 20.44 -18.22
CA GLN A 507 1.50 21.01 -19.39
C GLN A 507 2.36 22.04 -20.10
N ASN A 508 3.00 22.96 -19.37
CA ASN A 508 3.86 23.98 -19.97
C ASN A 508 5.07 23.37 -20.73
N ILE A 509 5.57 22.21 -20.33
CA ILE A 509 6.62 21.49 -21.06
C ILE A 509 6.06 20.98 -22.39
N ILE A 510 4.84 20.47 -22.42
CA ILE A 510 4.20 20.02 -23.66
C ILE A 510 3.97 21.22 -24.59
N ASP A 511 3.36 22.30 -24.10
CA ASP A 511 3.14 23.51 -24.87
C ASP A 511 4.46 24.06 -25.45
N PHE A 512 5.53 24.03 -24.65
CA PHE A 512 6.85 24.50 -25.08
C PHE A 512 7.42 23.68 -26.24
N ARG A 513 7.32 22.33 -26.20
CA ARG A 513 7.81 21.48 -27.29
C ARG A 513 6.93 21.58 -28.54
N GLU A 514 5.63 21.83 -28.39
CA GLU A 514 4.72 22.06 -29.53
C GLU A 514 5.00 23.38 -30.22
N GLU A 515 5.31 24.45 -29.45
CA GLU A 515 5.61 25.79 -29.98
C GLU A 515 7.03 25.89 -30.60
N ASN A 516 8.02 25.20 -29.99
CA ASN A 516 9.44 25.37 -30.33
C ASN A 516 10.07 24.17 -31.04
N GLY A 517 9.33 23.10 -31.25
CA GLY A 517 9.84 21.82 -31.75
C GLY A 517 10.49 20.98 -30.65
N ALA A 518 11.12 19.88 -31.04
CA ALA A 518 11.74 18.95 -30.10
C ALA A 518 12.82 19.64 -29.26
N ILE A 519 12.84 19.31 -27.97
CA ILE A 519 13.84 19.77 -27.01
C ILE A 519 15.12 18.96 -27.27
N ASP A 520 16.23 19.61 -27.57
CA ASP A 520 17.50 19.01 -27.93
C ASP A 520 18.62 19.19 -26.87
N HIS A 521 18.34 19.92 -25.79
CA HIS A 521 19.25 20.13 -24.67
C HIS A 521 18.52 20.52 -23.40
N HIS A 522 18.94 20.01 -22.23
CA HIS A 522 18.39 20.32 -20.90
C HIS A 522 18.28 21.83 -20.63
N LYS A 523 19.21 22.65 -21.11
CA LYS A 523 19.17 24.12 -20.96
C LYS A 523 17.90 24.76 -21.57
N GLN A 524 17.26 24.14 -22.54
CA GLN A 524 16.01 24.66 -23.09
C GLN A 524 14.85 24.49 -22.12
N ILE A 525 14.85 23.43 -21.30
CA ILE A 525 13.82 23.17 -20.30
C ILE A 525 13.77 24.29 -19.26
N ALA A 526 14.91 24.93 -18.95
CA ALA A 526 14.95 26.09 -18.05
C ALA A 526 14.12 27.28 -18.54
N LYS A 527 13.75 27.34 -19.83
CA LYS A 527 12.93 28.40 -20.43
C LYS A 527 11.42 28.14 -20.32
N VAL A 528 11.03 26.97 -19.84
CA VAL A 528 9.61 26.61 -19.67
C VAL A 528 8.94 27.53 -18.64
N LYS A 529 7.77 28.02 -18.95
CA LYS A 529 6.99 28.93 -18.07
C LYS A 529 6.76 28.27 -16.69
N ARG A 530 6.94 29.05 -15.62
CA ARG A 530 6.76 28.64 -14.21
C ARG A 530 7.76 27.57 -13.71
N LEU A 531 8.72 27.17 -14.49
CA LEU A 531 9.76 26.26 -14.04
C LEU A 531 10.90 27.09 -13.43
N GLY A 532 10.86 27.23 -12.10
CA GLY A 532 11.88 27.96 -11.36
C GLY A 532 13.19 27.18 -11.18
N PRO A 533 14.28 27.85 -10.72
CA PRO A 533 15.58 27.19 -10.57
C PRO A 533 15.55 25.95 -9.68
N LYS A 534 14.83 25.99 -8.56
CA LYS A 534 14.71 24.85 -7.65
C LYS A 534 13.96 23.68 -8.28
N THR A 535 12.86 23.95 -8.98
CA THR A 535 12.11 22.93 -9.71
C THR A 535 12.94 22.32 -10.83
N PHE A 536 13.71 23.14 -11.56
CA PHE A 536 14.64 22.66 -12.57
C PHE A 536 15.67 21.72 -11.97
N GLU A 537 16.35 22.11 -10.89
CA GLU A 537 17.31 21.27 -10.17
C GLU A 537 16.68 19.92 -9.78
N GLN A 538 15.47 19.93 -9.22
CA GLN A 538 14.79 18.73 -8.73
C GLN A 538 14.35 17.77 -9.85
N SER A 539 14.05 18.27 -11.04
CA SER A 539 13.44 17.49 -12.12
C SER A 539 14.42 17.07 -13.21
N ILE A 540 15.44 17.87 -13.47
CA ILE A 540 16.24 17.74 -14.68
C ILE A 540 17.00 16.41 -14.80
N GLY A 541 17.46 15.85 -13.69
CA GLY A 541 18.16 14.57 -13.67
C GLY A 541 17.25 13.36 -13.97
N PHE A 542 15.92 13.52 -13.92
CA PHE A 542 14.94 12.49 -14.26
C PHE A 542 14.37 12.63 -15.66
N LEU A 543 14.62 13.76 -16.33
CA LEU A 543 14.22 13.99 -17.70
C LEU A 543 15.34 13.53 -18.65
N ARG A 544 14.97 12.85 -19.70
CA ARG A 544 15.89 12.34 -20.74
C ARG A 544 15.62 13.07 -22.04
N ILE A 545 16.68 13.28 -22.82
CA ILE A 545 16.58 13.78 -24.20
C ILE A 545 17.26 12.76 -25.10
N VAL A 546 16.44 11.93 -25.73
CA VAL A 546 16.94 10.95 -26.72
C VAL A 546 17.36 11.68 -27.99
N ASN A 547 18.58 11.41 -28.49
CA ASN A 547 19.16 12.06 -29.67
C ASN A 547 19.33 13.59 -29.56
N GLY A 548 19.55 14.10 -28.33
CA GLY A 548 19.87 15.50 -28.08
C GLY A 548 21.28 15.88 -28.50
N LYS A 549 21.61 17.18 -28.44
CA LYS A 549 22.95 17.72 -28.75
C LYS A 549 23.97 17.38 -27.65
N GLU A 550 23.53 17.22 -26.42
CA GLU A 550 24.37 16.83 -25.30
C GLU A 550 24.13 15.34 -25.00
N PRO A 551 25.13 14.47 -25.25
CA PRO A 551 24.96 13.02 -25.06
C PRO A 551 24.59 12.64 -23.60
N LEU A 552 25.10 13.39 -22.61
CA LEU A 552 24.82 13.13 -21.21
C LEU A 552 23.35 13.43 -20.84
N ASP A 553 22.62 14.26 -21.63
CA ASP A 553 21.19 14.53 -21.42
C ASP A 553 20.30 13.27 -21.60
N ASN A 554 20.84 12.22 -22.21
CA ASN A 554 20.19 10.91 -22.34
C ASN A 554 20.58 9.91 -21.24
N THR A 555 21.29 10.37 -20.21
CA THR A 555 21.76 9.53 -19.10
C THR A 555 21.04 9.87 -17.79
N ALA A 556 21.27 9.05 -16.77
CA ALA A 556 20.79 9.34 -15.39
C ALA A 556 21.73 10.27 -14.60
N ILE A 557 22.77 10.83 -15.24
CA ILE A 557 23.70 11.76 -14.62
C ILE A 557 23.03 13.12 -14.48
N HIS A 558 23.08 13.71 -13.29
CA HIS A 558 22.57 15.05 -13.07
C HIS A 558 23.50 16.09 -13.74
N PRO A 559 22.98 17.17 -14.38
CA PRO A 559 23.82 18.18 -15.03
C PRO A 559 24.89 18.81 -14.13
N GLU A 560 24.69 18.88 -12.83
CA GLU A 560 25.72 19.35 -11.87
C GLU A 560 27.00 18.49 -11.89
N SER A 561 26.87 17.20 -12.29
CA SER A 561 27.96 16.22 -12.33
C SER A 561 28.57 16.01 -13.73
N TYR A 562 28.12 16.75 -14.74
CA TYR A 562 28.65 16.59 -16.12
C TYR A 562 30.15 16.85 -16.23
N ASN A 563 30.64 17.87 -15.51
CA ASN A 563 32.08 18.14 -15.45
C ASN A 563 32.87 16.94 -14.95
N ILE A 564 32.38 16.24 -13.91
CA ILE A 564 33.04 15.06 -13.36
C ILE A 564 33.03 13.92 -14.38
N ALA A 565 31.89 13.71 -15.04
CA ALA A 565 31.77 12.70 -16.09
C ALA A 565 32.74 12.95 -17.26
N TYR A 566 32.84 14.20 -17.74
CA TYR A 566 33.77 14.56 -18.81
C TYR A 566 35.22 14.43 -18.38
N GLN A 567 35.61 14.86 -17.18
CA GLN A 567 36.96 14.68 -16.66
C GLN A 567 37.34 13.22 -16.52
N LEU A 568 36.39 12.34 -16.11
CA LEU A 568 36.63 10.91 -16.05
C LEU A 568 36.87 10.31 -17.42
N LEU A 569 36.06 10.69 -18.44
CA LEU A 569 36.23 10.24 -19.81
C LEU A 569 37.60 10.69 -20.39
N GLU A 570 37.96 11.95 -20.18
CA GLU A 570 39.25 12.51 -20.66
C GLU A 570 40.46 11.78 -20.03
N GLN A 571 40.39 11.47 -18.73
CA GLN A 571 41.45 10.72 -18.03
C GLN A 571 41.68 9.34 -18.65
N GLU A 572 40.63 8.71 -19.15
CA GLU A 572 40.69 7.38 -19.78
C GLU A 572 40.89 7.46 -21.31
N GLY A 573 41.10 8.67 -21.85
CA GLY A 573 41.27 8.89 -23.31
C GLY A 573 40.02 8.62 -24.13
N LEU A 574 38.85 8.80 -23.51
CA LEU A 574 37.52 8.55 -24.09
C LEU A 574 36.74 9.86 -24.27
N SER A 575 35.68 9.81 -25.05
CA SER A 575 34.78 10.93 -25.32
C SER A 575 33.32 10.55 -25.06
N ALA A 576 32.42 11.52 -25.09
CA ALA A 576 30.99 11.26 -24.98
C ALA A 576 30.40 10.47 -26.17
N GLU A 577 31.11 10.38 -27.27
CA GLU A 577 30.73 9.54 -28.42
C GLU A 577 30.93 8.04 -28.14
N ASP A 578 31.76 7.72 -27.14
CA ASP A 578 32.05 6.34 -26.73
C ASP A 578 31.01 5.78 -25.75
N LEU A 579 30.00 6.57 -25.34
CA LEU A 579 28.97 6.15 -24.37
C LEU A 579 28.31 4.83 -24.77
N GLY A 580 28.25 3.88 -23.83
CA GLY A 580 27.63 2.57 -24.02
C GLY A 580 28.47 1.59 -24.89
N THR A 581 29.65 2.00 -25.39
CA THR A 581 30.51 1.11 -26.18
C THR A 581 31.25 0.10 -25.29
N LYS A 582 31.67 -1.02 -25.92
CA LYS A 582 32.46 -2.03 -25.23
C LYS A 582 33.81 -1.46 -24.77
N GLN A 583 34.43 -0.57 -25.58
CA GLN A 583 35.72 0.06 -25.26
C GLN A 583 35.59 0.87 -23.94
N LEU A 584 34.56 1.71 -23.80
CA LEU A 584 34.29 2.49 -22.62
C LEU A 584 34.03 1.57 -21.38
N LYS A 585 33.20 0.54 -21.56
CA LYS A 585 32.91 -0.43 -20.49
C LYS A 585 34.17 -1.14 -20.00
N ASP A 586 35.04 -1.58 -20.91
CA ASP A 586 36.27 -2.30 -20.55
C ASP A 586 37.29 -1.36 -19.88
N ALA A 587 37.31 -0.08 -20.22
CA ALA A 587 38.15 0.95 -19.58
C ALA A 587 37.63 1.26 -18.16
N LEU A 588 36.36 1.65 -18.04
CA LEU A 588 35.78 2.07 -16.74
C LEU A 588 35.70 0.94 -15.72
N ASN A 589 35.56 -0.33 -16.14
CA ASN A 589 35.60 -1.48 -15.22
C ASN A 589 36.98 -1.76 -14.60
N LYS A 590 38.06 -1.15 -15.13
CA LYS A 590 39.44 -1.31 -14.63
C LYS A 590 39.87 -0.22 -13.66
N ILE A 591 39.06 0.82 -13.52
CA ILE A 591 39.41 2.00 -12.70
C ILE A 591 39.35 1.62 -11.20
N ASP A 592 40.33 2.06 -10.45
CA ASP A 592 40.25 2.11 -9.00
C ASP A 592 39.29 3.23 -8.60
N MET A 593 38.05 2.84 -8.28
CA MET A 593 36.95 3.77 -7.95
C MET A 593 37.30 4.70 -6.78
N LYS A 594 38.07 4.23 -5.79
CA LYS A 594 38.44 5.06 -4.62
C LYS A 594 39.48 6.11 -5.02
N ALA A 595 40.52 5.72 -5.73
CA ALA A 595 41.54 6.65 -6.20
C ALA A 595 40.96 7.68 -7.18
N ALA A 596 40.03 7.25 -8.06
CA ALA A 596 39.33 8.13 -8.98
C ALA A 596 38.41 9.13 -8.25
N ALA A 597 37.69 8.68 -7.23
CA ALA A 597 36.84 9.56 -6.42
C ALA A 597 37.64 10.65 -5.70
N GLU A 598 38.75 10.30 -5.10
CA GLU A 598 39.66 11.26 -4.47
C GLU A 598 40.22 12.29 -5.47
N LYS A 599 40.65 11.82 -6.64
CA LYS A 599 41.21 12.68 -7.69
C LYS A 599 40.21 13.65 -8.32
N LEU A 600 38.96 13.22 -8.44
CA LEU A 600 37.86 14.00 -8.98
C LEU A 600 37.11 14.81 -7.92
N GLU A 601 37.55 14.75 -6.66
CA GLU A 601 36.92 15.41 -5.51
C GLU A 601 35.41 15.14 -5.39
N VAL A 602 35.02 13.89 -5.65
CA VAL A 602 33.62 13.44 -5.61
C VAL A 602 33.46 12.24 -4.68
N GLY A 603 32.30 12.09 -4.08
CA GLY A 603 32.01 10.92 -3.24
C GLY A 603 31.91 9.64 -4.06
N LEU A 604 32.29 8.52 -3.46
CA LEU A 604 32.28 7.21 -4.10
C LEU A 604 30.88 6.83 -4.65
N PRO A 605 29.75 7.02 -3.93
CA PRO A 605 28.42 6.67 -4.47
C PRO A 605 28.05 7.47 -5.72
N THR A 606 28.42 8.75 -5.78
CA THR A 606 28.15 9.59 -6.96
C THR A 606 29.01 9.15 -8.16
N LEU A 607 30.28 8.80 -7.92
CA LEU A 607 31.13 8.30 -8.99
C LEU A 607 30.65 6.93 -9.53
N GLU A 608 30.20 6.03 -8.66
CA GLU A 608 29.61 4.74 -9.04
C GLU A 608 28.37 4.93 -9.92
N ASP A 609 27.50 5.87 -9.57
CA ASP A 609 26.32 6.21 -10.39
C ASP A 609 26.72 6.80 -11.74
N ILE A 610 27.74 7.68 -11.80
CA ILE A 610 28.26 8.26 -13.04
C ILE A 610 28.82 7.15 -13.93
N VAL A 611 29.71 6.30 -13.42
CA VAL A 611 30.32 5.19 -14.17
C VAL A 611 29.25 4.23 -14.71
N SER A 612 28.29 3.87 -13.88
CA SER A 612 27.15 3.01 -14.26
C SER A 612 26.35 3.62 -15.42
N ALA A 613 26.08 4.92 -15.36
CA ALA A 613 25.30 5.64 -16.38
C ALA A 613 26.10 5.85 -17.68
N LEU A 614 27.42 6.01 -17.62
CA LEU A 614 28.29 6.08 -18.81
C LEU A 614 28.40 4.73 -19.53
N ILE A 615 28.49 3.63 -18.75
CA ILE A 615 28.56 2.26 -19.31
C ILE A 615 27.24 1.87 -19.98
N ALA A 616 26.10 2.27 -19.42
CA ALA A 616 24.79 1.92 -19.92
C ALA A 616 23.86 3.15 -19.94
N PRO A 617 24.08 4.11 -20.87
CA PRO A 617 23.37 5.39 -20.90
C PRO A 617 21.86 5.23 -21.08
N ASN A 618 21.43 4.22 -21.82
CA ASN A 618 20.02 3.94 -22.13
C ASN A 618 19.45 2.78 -21.30
N ARG A 619 20.09 2.40 -20.18
CA ARG A 619 19.59 1.32 -19.33
C ARG A 619 18.23 1.66 -18.79
N ASP A 620 17.27 0.84 -19.14
CA ASP A 620 15.94 0.85 -18.52
C ASP A 620 16.00 -0.13 -17.34
N PRO A 621 15.80 0.31 -16.09
CA PRO A 621 15.82 -0.60 -14.93
C PRO A 621 14.79 -1.72 -15.03
N ARG A 622 13.80 -1.60 -15.91
CA ARG A 622 12.80 -2.63 -16.19
C ARG A 622 13.35 -3.81 -16.99
N ASP A 623 14.49 -3.64 -17.68
CA ASP A 623 15.13 -4.72 -18.45
C ASP A 623 15.72 -5.83 -17.56
N GLU A 624 15.82 -5.60 -16.25
CA GLU A 624 16.25 -6.59 -15.26
C GLU A 624 15.14 -7.58 -14.87
N TYR A 625 13.89 -7.23 -15.15
CA TYR A 625 12.75 -8.10 -14.88
C TYR A 625 12.50 -9.06 -16.04
N GLU A 626 11.96 -10.22 -15.75
CA GLU A 626 11.62 -11.20 -16.77
C GLU A 626 10.52 -10.68 -17.71
N THR A 627 10.71 -10.87 -19.02
CA THR A 627 9.69 -10.48 -20.01
C THR A 627 8.46 -11.37 -19.90
N PRO A 628 7.24 -10.81 -20.06
CA PRO A 628 6.00 -11.58 -19.98
C PRO A 628 5.98 -12.78 -20.95
N ILE A 629 5.40 -13.89 -20.51
CA ILE A 629 5.23 -15.10 -21.34
C ILE A 629 4.21 -14.83 -22.45
N LEU A 630 4.67 -14.93 -23.69
CA LEU A 630 3.81 -14.86 -24.85
C LEU A 630 3.30 -16.26 -25.22
N LYS A 631 2.00 -16.38 -25.49
CA LYS A 631 1.32 -17.65 -25.75
C LYS A 631 0.98 -17.80 -27.22
N SER A 632 0.92 -19.05 -27.70
CA SER A 632 0.39 -19.43 -29.00
C SER A 632 -0.74 -20.45 -28.92
N ASN A 633 -0.98 -21.03 -27.73
CA ASN A 633 -2.04 -22.01 -27.45
C ASN A 633 -2.65 -21.80 -26.06
N VAL A 634 -3.78 -22.43 -25.79
CA VAL A 634 -4.51 -22.37 -24.51
C VAL A 634 -4.60 -23.78 -23.91
N LEU A 635 -4.41 -23.87 -22.59
CA LEU A 635 -4.64 -25.10 -21.81
C LEU A 635 -6.05 -25.06 -21.20
N SER A 636 -6.75 -26.21 -21.18
CA SER A 636 -7.98 -26.36 -20.42
C SER A 636 -7.70 -26.91 -19.01
N LEU A 637 -8.66 -26.76 -18.09
CA LEU A 637 -8.56 -27.35 -16.74
C LEU A 637 -8.48 -28.88 -16.79
N GLU A 638 -9.08 -29.47 -17.81
CA GLU A 638 -9.12 -30.91 -18.05
C GLU A 638 -7.77 -31.46 -18.55
N ASP A 639 -6.94 -30.58 -19.15
CA ASP A 639 -5.59 -30.92 -19.59
C ASP A 639 -4.59 -30.98 -18.41
N LEU A 640 -4.97 -30.41 -17.26
CA LEU A 640 -4.10 -30.39 -16.09
C LEU A 640 -4.14 -31.72 -15.34
N THR A 641 -2.98 -32.36 -15.23
CA THR A 641 -2.81 -33.57 -14.43
C THR A 641 -2.00 -33.28 -13.17
N LYS A 642 -2.33 -33.97 -12.07
CA LYS A 642 -1.57 -33.84 -10.82
C LYS A 642 -0.09 -34.16 -11.04
N GLY A 643 0.78 -33.27 -10.55
CA GLY A 643 2.24 -33.36 -10.73
C GLY A 643 2.74 -32.77 -12.06
N MET A 644 1.84 -32.28 -12.94
CA MET A 644 2.24 -31.62 -14.18
C MET A 644 3.03 -30.35 -13.87
N LYS A 645 4.20 -30.20 -14.48
CA LYS A 645 5.02 -28.99 -14.39
C LYS A 645 4.51 -27.95 -15.39
N LEU A 646 4.33 -26.72 -14.93
CA LEU A 646 3.93 -25.57 -15.75
C LEU A 646 4.81 -24.37 -15.41
N SER A 647 5.02 -23.50 -16.39
CA SER A 647 5.55 -22.18 -16.15
C SER A 647 4.39 -21.19 -16.14
N GLY A 648 4.32 -20.33 -15.13
CA GLY A 648 3.22 -19.39 -14.96
C GLY A 648 3.70 -18.02 -14.53
N THR A 649 2.86 -17.01 -14.75
CA THR A 649 3.13 -15.63 -14.34
C THR A 649 2.35 -15.31 -13.05
N VAL A 650 3.04 -14.80 -12.03
CA VAL A 650 2.41 -14.34 -10.78
C VAL A 650 1.54 -13.13 -11.08
N ARG A 651 0.24 -13.25 -10.85
CA ARG A 651 -0.76 -12.18 -11.10
C ARG A 651 -1.04 -11.34 -9.88
N ASN A 652 -1.00 -11.96 -8.70
CA ASN A 652 -1.26 -11.27 -7.44
C ASN A 652 -0.58 -12.01 -6.29
N VAL A 653 -0.07 -11.26 -5.32
CA VAL A 653 0.50 -11.79 -4.08
C VAL A 653 -0.34 -11.29 -2.90
N VAL A 654 -0.72 -12.21 -2.03
CA VAL A 654 -1.55 -11.97 -0.84
C VAL A 654 -0.95 -12.65 0.38
N ASP A 655 -1.38 -12.30 1.59
CA ASP A 655 -0.83 -12.81 2.85
C ASP A 655 -0.78 -14.34 2.95
N PHE A 656 -1.70 -15.02 2.29
CA PHE A 656 -1.82 -16.48 2.35
C PHE A 656 -1.24 -17.21 1.13
N GLY A 657 -0.63 -16.50 0.17
CA GLY A 657 0.00 -17.11 -0.99
C GLY A 657 0.06 -16.23 -2.23
N ALA A 658 0.23 -16.85 -3.39
CA ALA A 658 0.30 -16.18 -4.68
C ALA A 658 -0.68 -16.80 -5.69
N PHE A 659 -1.28 -15.95 -6.51
CA PHE A 659 -2.09 -16.37 -7.65
C PHE A 659 -1.23 -16.36 -8.91
N VAL A 660 -1.20 -17.50 -9.60
CA VAL A 660 -0.34 -17.72 -10.77
C VAL A 660 -1.18 -18.10 -11.98
N ASP A 661 -1.05 -17.33 -13.05
CA ASP A 661 -1.64 -17.64 -14.36
C ASP A 661 -0.78 -18.70 -15.06
N VAL A 662 -1.28 -19.91 -15.12
CA VAL A 662 -0.65 -21.03 -15.82
C VAL A 662 -1.28 -21.32 -17.19
N GLY A 663 -2.09 -20.39 -17.72
CA GLY A 663 -2.73 -20.52 -19.03
C GLY A 663 -4.09 -21.21 -19.03
N VAL A 664 -4.67 -21.50 -17.87
CA VAL A 664 -6.04 -22.01 -17.72
C VAL A 664 -7.01 -20.92 -17.28
N LYS A 665 -8.32 -21.22 -17.29
CA LYS A 665 -9.42 -20.24 -17.10
C LYS A 665 -9.32 -19.42 -15.80
N GLN A 666 -8.73 -19.96 -14.74
CA GLN A 666 -8.54 -19.26 -13.47
C GLN A 666 -7.11 -19.36 -13.01
N ASP A 667 -6.63 -18.31 -12.37
CA ASP A 667 -5.33 -18.33 -11.74
C ASP A 667 -5.26 -19.42 -10.68
N GLY A 668 -4.20 -20.21 -10.70
CA GLY A 668 -3.94 -21.22 -9.69
C GLY A 668 -3.42 -20.58 -8.42
N LEU A 669 -3.83 -21.09 -7.25
CA LEU A 669 -3.32 -20.63 -5.96
C LEU A 669 -2.12 -21.47 -5.54
N VAL A 670 -0.99 -20.83 -5.33
CA VAL A 670 0.14 -21.34 -4.55
C VAL A 670 -0.01 -20.84 -3.12
N HIS A 671 -0.45 -21.71 -2.21
CA HIS A 671 -0.58 -21.34 -0.80
C HIS A 671 0.79 -21.04 -0.19
N ILE A 672 0.88 -20.17 0.83
CA ILE A 672 2.14 -19.77 1.46
C ILE A 672 3.03 -20.94 1.87
N SER A 673 2.44 -22.05 2.34
CA SER A 673 3.16 -23.29 2.68
C SER A 673 3.69 -24.06 1.46
N GLN A 674 3.31 -23.67 0.25
CA GLN A 674 3.68 -24.30 -1.01
C GLN A 674 4.64 -23.45 -1.85
N LEU A 675 5.01 -22.27 -1.36
CA LEU A 675 5.96 -21.37 -2.02
C LEU A 675 7.42 -21.85 -1.88
N SER A 676 7.76 -22.45 -0.73
CA SER A 676 9.12 -22.93 -0.45
C SER A 676 9.11 -24.07 0.56
N LYS A 677 10.15 -24.92 0.53
CA LYS A 677 10.42 -25.95 1.58
C LYS A 677 10.77 -25.30 2.93
N ARG A 678 11.27 -24.07 2.94
CA ARG A 678 11.55 -23.30 4.16
C ARG A 678 10.30 -22.58 4.62
N PHE A 679 10.21 -22.31 5.92
CA PHE A 679 9.12 -21.50 6.45
C PHE A 679 9.13 -20.09 5.84
N VAL A 680 8.05 -19.76 5.16
CA VAL A 680 7.83 -18.43 4.54
C VAL A 680 6.94 -17.63 5.47
N LYS A 681 7.42 -16.50 5.93
CA LYS A 681 6.66 -15.57 6.79
C LYS A 681 5.80 -14.63 5.96
N ASN A 682 6.35 -14.14 4.85
CA ASN A 682 5.68 -13.26 3.91
C ASN A 682 5.86 -13.81 2.49
N PRO A 683 4.78 -14.06 1.72
CA PRO A 683 4.88 -14.53 0.35
C PRO A 683 5.76 -13.65 -0.57
N MET A 684 5.81 -12.35 -0.31
CA MET A 684 6.62 -11.40 -1.09
C MET A 684 8.14 -11.55 -0.88
N ASP A 685 8.56 -12.28 0.14
CA ASP A 685 9.97 -12.66 0.31
C ASP A 685 10.41 -13.72 -0.70
N VAL A 686 9.44 -14.35 -1.41
CA VAL A 686 9.68 -15.46 -2.34
C VAL A 686 9.26 -15.12 -3.77
N VAL A 687 8.12 -14.44 -3.95
CA VAL A 687 7.57 -14.11 -5.27
C VAL A 687 6.95 -12.72 -5.30
N ASN A 688 6.99 -12.08 -6.46
CA ASN A 688 6.38 -10.77 -6.72
C ASN A 688 5.43 -10.84 -7.93
N VAL A 689 4.55 -9.86 -8.07
CA VAL A 689 3.67 -9.74 -9.22
C VAL A 689 4.51 -9.53 -10.49
N GLY A 690 4.22 -10.34 -11.51
CA GLY A 690 4.96 -10.35 -12.78
C GLY A 690 6.06 -11.40 -12.86
N ASP A 691 6.48 -12.00 -11.74
CA ASP A 691 7.50 -13.05 -11.75
C ASP A 691 7.02 -14.26 -12.56
N ILE A 692 7.94 -14.86 -13.29
CA ILE A 692 7.71 -16.13 -13.97
C ILE A 692 8.22 -17.25 -13.07
N VAL A 693 7.32 -18.16 -12.71
CA VAL A 693 7.61 -19.23 -11.77
C VAL A 693 7.30 -20.59 -12.33
N ASP A 694 8.16 -21.57 -12.03
CA ASP A 694 7.84 -22.97 -12.26
C ASP A 694 6.94 -23.48 -11.14
N VAL A 695 5.79 -24.05 -11.51
CA VAL A 695 4.81 -24.59 -10.58
C VAL A 695 4.39 -26.00 -11.00
N TRP A 696 3.95 -26.77 -10.03
CA TRP A 696 3.39 -28.13 -10.24
C TRP A 696 1.95 -28.16 -9.77
N VAL A 697 1.10 -28.82 -10.53
CA VAL A 697 -0.31 -29.00 -10.19
C VAL A 697 -0.44 -29.94 -9.00
N LEU A 698 -0.99 -29.44 -7.88
CA LEU A 698 -1.31 -30.25 -6.70
C LEU A 698 -2.67 -30.91 -6.82
N ASP A 699 -3.67 -30.12 -7.21
CA ASP A 699 -5.05 -30.58 -7.29
C ASP A 699 -5.85 -29.65 -8.22
N THR A 700 -6.88 -30.19 -8.87
CA THR A 700 -7.81 -29.45 -9.72
C THR A 700 -9.26 -29.78 -9.32
N ASP A 701 -10.03 -28.75 -8.97
CA ASP A 701 -11.46 -28.86 -8.68
C ASP A 701 -12.24 -28.28 -9.87
N THR A 702 -12.68 -29.16 -10.77
CA THR A 702 -13.43 -28.79 -11.98
C THR A 702 -14.83 -28.24 -11.67
N VAL A 703 -15.41 -28.60 -10.50
CA VAL A 703 -16.75 -28.14 -10.09
C VAL A 703 -16.67 -26.71 -9.57
N LYS A 704 -15.63 -26.38 -8.78
CA LYS A 704 -15.40 -25.04 -8.25
C LYS A 704 -14.49 -24.19 -9.13
N ASN A 705 -14.02 -24.72 -10.25
CA ASN A 705 -13.04 -24.09 -11.13
C ASN A 705 -11.79 -23.59 -10.37
N LYS A 706 -11.19 -24.42 -9.51
CA LYS A 706 -10.00 -24.06 -8.73
C LYS A 706 -8.82 -24.94 -9.11
N VAL A 707 -7.65 -24.32 -9.15
CA VAL A 707 -6.36 -25.00 -9.32
C VAL A 707 -5.48 -24.70 -8.10
N SER A 708 -5.00 -25.75 -7.46
CA SER A 708 -4.01 -25.68 -6.40
C SER A 708 -2.64 -26.01 -6.96
N LEU A 709 -1.69 -25.13 -6.73
CA LEU A 709 -0.33 -25.22 -7.26
C LEU A 709 0.71 -25.28 -6.14
N THR A 710 1.89 -25.76 -6.45
CA THR A 710 3.08 -25.69 -5.59
C THR A 710 4.29 -25.26 -6.38
N MET A 711 5.16 -24.45 -5.77
CA MET A 711 6.50 -24.15 -6.28
C MET A 711 7.55 -25.13 -5.76
N ILE A 712 7.15 -26.06 -4.89
CA ILE A 712 8.02 -27.11 -4.37
C ILE A 712 8.00 -28.26 -5.37
N ASN A 713 9.15 -28.56 -5.96
CA ASN A 713 9.26 -29.67 -6.90
C ASN A 713 8.91 -31.00 -6.20
N PRO A 714 7.88 -31.74 -6.64
CA PRO A 714 7.49 -33.00 -6.00
C PRO A 714 8.54 -34.11 -6.07
N ASN A 715 9.55 -33.94 -6.94
CA ASN A 715 10.62 -34.91 -7.15
C ASN A 715 11.89 -34.59 -6.35
N ASP A 716 11.92 -33.46 -5.63
CA ASP A 716 12.99 -33.09 -4.71
C ASP A 716 12.61 -33.46 -3.27
#